data_b67ab09465cd426dfd7a5ccaf912bc42
#
_entry.id   b67ab09465cd426dfd7a5ccaf912bc42
#
_cell.length_a   1.000
_cell.length_b   1.000
_cell.length_c   1.000
_cell.angle_alpha   90.00
_cell.angle_beta   90.00
_cell.angle_gamma   90.00
#
_symmetry.space_group_name_H-M   'P 1'
#
loop_
_entity.id
_entity.type
_entity.pdbx_description
1 polymer ?
#
loop_
_entity_poly.entity_id
_entity_poly.type
_entity_poly.pdbx_seq_one_letter_code
_entity_poly.pdbx_strand_id
1 'polypeptide(L)'
;MEVEPVKDGSATRSELFSAMRNAGSILIVYPDADTALAAFISAYIAPLQQQQSSNRTYILVSDKYLKESDLKEQPAILVGVFPNGLPYLDQQQLPFQIDRRGIHFDDRVYREASDVMRISCYPNPLNQQMPLGILTGNSEEAVLKYLQSIKGQDYGFLLLDSWGYQVIRDNQRLVLGNYATTDSMRWTIDHERHWEFDYKGNQVKENNRFRYIDHASGLTDIQLDSIEQYSLRISSHLEDVLGISWNKKYDYHLYKSTEIKGLMLNNTAPAHVNFSNMSVHGVYEHEFGEHYAGAESQLLLREMLGMPKVLSMEMGAAAYFNEKWEEQGAIYWGLLLYHAGAAPDLATLLNNEKAEIISPLLRTAAAAVWVQFLLETLSKDDFKRLYTTAGTSYWMPYAKAYEAYVDSLLQDFKRLPTAASNYGFLKGFNFAHEGYEVYNGYIGTEAALSLKELRTTGCNALAIIPYTYTGELKKPAPFPFVQSAGAENDASVIKSAHVASELGMKVLLKPQIWSWKGWPGDFEMSSQEDWGLFFQYYSNWIYHYALLAEMYHMDMFCAGVEFQQATLQQPEAWKHIIHVIKQLYGGPVTYAANWGAEFEQSDIWDELDFMSVNFYYPLSKKENPDDAELLKTFEKQLDVLEGIAAKKGKPLLITEIGYTSTSQPWLKPHSDNDEYDTSEAAQKRCYEIMFQALSDEDWIKGMFLWQWPSYLDYTARNPSGFTPAGKEAEAVVRQWYGQKWSD
;
A
#
# COMPACT_ATOMS: atom_id res chain seq x y z
N MET A 1 -3.60 -34.46 13.55
CA MET A 1 -2.35 -35.03 14.08
C MET A 1 -1.91 -34.08 15.18
N GLU A 2 -1.89 -34.49 16.45
CA GLU A 2 -1.38 -33.63 17.51
C GLU A 2 0.14 -33.51 17.32
N VAL A 3 0.58 -32.33 16.94
CA VAL A 3 2.01 -32.00 16.99
C VAL A 3 2.40 -31.93 18.48
N GLU A 4 3.43 -32.67 18.89
CA GLU A 4 3.90 -32.54 20.28
C GLU A 4 4.22 -31.06 20.54
N PRO A 5 3.67 -30.46 21.61
CA PRO A 5 3.94 -29.07 21.92
C PRO A 5 5.44 -28.86 22.11
N VAL A 6 5.97 -27.81 21.48
CA VAL A 6 7.37 -27.39 21.66
C VAL A 6 7.60 -27.16 23.16
N LYS A 7 8.65 -27.76 23.71
CA LYS A 7 8.95 -27.76 25.16
C LYS A 7 9.02 -26.33 25.72
N ASP A 8 8.60 -26.14 26.96
CA ASP A 8 8.79 -24.92 27.74
C ASP A 8 10.19 -24.33 27.53
N GLY A 9 10.29 -23.07 27.14
CA GLY A 9 11.55 -22.35 26.90
C GLY A 9 11.90 -22.07 25.44
N SER A 10 11.04 -22.39 24.47
CA SER A 10 11.27 -21.97 23.08
C SER A 10 11.13 -20.44 22.92
N ALA A 11 11.93 -19.87 21.99
CA ALA A 11 11.79 -18.46 21.62
C ALA A 11 10.39 -18.15 21.05
N THR A 12 9.92 -16.94 21.23
CA THR A 12 8.70 -16.44 20.59
C THR A 12 8.92 -16.23 19.10
N ARG A 13 7.84 -16.12 18.33
CA ARG A 13 7.93 -15.81 16.91
C ARG A 13 8.62 -14.46 16.65
N SER A 14 8.33 -13.44 17.45
CA SER A 14 8.97 -12.13 17.35
C SER A 14 10.49 -12.20 17.60
N GLU A 15 10.91 -12.97 18.60
CA GLU A 15 12.33 -13.19 18.88
C GLU A 15 13.03 -13.92 17.74
N LEU A 16 12.43 -14.98 17.18
CA LEU A 16 12.99 -15.71 16.04
C LEU A 16 13.02 -14.87 14.77
N PHE A 17 11.97 -14.09 14.51
CA PHE A 17 11.94 -13.16 13.39
C PHE A 17 13.05 -12.10 13.52
N SER A 18 13.20 -11.52 14.71
CA SER A 18 14.28 -10.57 15.01
C SER A 18 15.66 -11.22 14.89
N ALA A 19 15.83 -12.45 15.37
CA ALA A 19 17.07 -13.20 15.23
C ALA A 19 17.43 -13.45 13.77
N MET A 20 16.47 -13.86 12.92
CA MET A 20 16.66 -14.01 11.47
C MET A 20 16.98 -12.68 10.81
N ARG A 21 16.24 -11.62 11.14
CA ARG A 21 16.39 -10.29 10.56
C ARG A 21 17.74 -9.64 10.90
N ASN A 22 18.26 -9.87 12.12
CA ASN A 22 19.49 -9.25 12.62
C ASN A 22 20.71 -10.15 12.49
N ALA A 23 20.56 -11.35 11.90
CA ALA A 23 21.66 -12.29 11.75
C ALA A 23 22.78 -11.74 10.87
N GLY A 24 24.02 -11.82 11.35
CA GLY A 24 25.22 -11.49 10.54
C GLY A 24 25.51 -12.53 9.45
N SER A 25 25.03 -13.77 9.64
CA SER A 25 25.09 -14.84 8.64
C SER A 25 23.81 -15.67 8.64
N ILE A 26 23.38 -16.11 7.45
CA ILE A 26 22.27 -17.05 7.25
C ILE A 26 22.76 -18.21 6.40
N LEU A 27 22.53 -19.42 6.92
CA LEU A 27 22.83 -20.66 6.21
C LEU A 27 21.71 -21.01 5.24
N ILE A 28 22.03 -21.25 3.96
CA ILE A 28 21.07 -21.72 2.95
C ILE A 28 21.48 -23.12 2.54
N VAL A 29 20.61 -24.08 2.82
CA VAL A 29 20.83 -25.49 2.53
C VAL A 29 19.97 -25.90 1.33
N TYR A 30 20.59 -26.57 0.36
CA TYR A 30 19.93 -27.09 -0.85
C TYR A 30 20.37 -28.54 -1.15
N PRO A 31 19.56 -29.34 -1.89
CA PRO A 31 19.94 -30.70 -2.29
C PRO A 31 21.11 -30.69 -3.28
N ASP A 32 22.17 -31.48 -3.04
CA ASP A 32 23.36 -31.56 -3.89
C ASP A 32 23.03 -31.99 -5.34
N ALA A 33 21.97 -32.78 -5.51
CA ALA A 33 21.54 -33.24 -6.83
C ALA A 33 20.81 -32.18 -7.67
N ASP A 34 20.20 -31.14 -7.05
CA ASP A 34 19.45 -30.10 -7.73
C ASP A 34 20.35 -28.93 -8.18
N THR A 35 21.02 -29.14 -9.30
CA THR A 35 21.96 -28.14 -9.88
C THR A 35 21.26 -26.90 -10.42
N ALA A 36 20.00 -27.01 -10.85
CA ALA A 36 19.20 -25.86 -11.35
C ALA A 36 18.82 -24.94 -10.20
N LEU A 37 18.37 -25.49 -9.08
CA LEU A 37 18.09 -24.74 -7.86
C LEU A 37 19.36 -24.08 -7.30
N ALA A 38 20.46 -24.81 -7.23
CA ALA A 38 21.74 -24.27 -6.77
C ALA A 38 22.21 -23.06 -7.62
N ALA A 39 22.10 -23.16 -8.94
CA ALA A 39 22.43 -22.06 -9.85
C ALA A 39 21.51 -20.85 -9.66
N PHE A 40 20.20 -21.08 -9.49
CA PHE A 40 19.23 -20.01 -9.23
C PHE A 40 19.53 -19.28 -7.92
N ILE A 41 19.72 -20.02 -6.83
CA ILE A 41 20.01 -19.43 -5.50
C ILE A 41 21.32 -18.62 -5.56
N SER A 42 22.37 -19.15 -6.16
CA SER A 42 23.66 -18.46 -6.29
C SER A 42 23.54 -17.16 -7.08
N ALA A 43 22.80 -17.17 -8.19
CA ALA A 43 22.56 -15.98 -9.01
C ALA A 43 21.70 -14.93 -8.29
N TYR A 44 20.76 -15.37 -7.43
CA TYR A 44 19.91 -14.48 -6.64
C TYR A 44 20.69 -13.77 -5.52
N ILE A 45 21.57 -14.50 -4.84
CA ILE A 45 22.31 -14.01 -3.67
C ILE A 45 23.50 -13.13 -4.06
N ALA A 46 24.13 -13.37 -5.20
CA ALA A 46 25.34 -12.66 -5.62
C ALA A 46 25.19 -11.12 -5.59
N PRO A 47 24.10 -10.50 -6.08
CA PRO A 47 23.88 -9.06 -5.96
C PRO A 47 23.71 -8.58 -4.51
N LEU A 48 23.06 -9.38 -3.67
CA LEU A 48 22.80 -9.04 -2.26
C LEU A 48 24.11 -9.01 -1.46
N GLN A 49 25.04 -9.88 -1.76
CA GLN A 49 26.38 -9.92 -1.13
C GLN A 49 27.26 -8.74 -1.56
N GLN A 50 27.02 -8.14 -2.74
CA GLN A 50 27.79 -7.01 -3.26
C GLN A 50 27.30 -5.64 -2.77
N GLN A 51 26.10 -5.57 -2.21
CA GLN A 51 25.58 -4.34 -1.64
C GLN A 51 26.31 -4.02 -0.32
N GLN A 52 27.15 -2.99 -0.35
CA GLN A 52 27.98 -2.54 0.80
C GLN A 52 27.16 -2.08 2.03
N SER A 53 25.85 -2.01 1.91
CA SER A 53 24.94 -1.60 3.00
C SER A 53 24.45 -2.75 3.90
N SER A 54 24.62 -4.02 3.50
CA SER A 54 24.22 -5.15 4.35
C SER A 54 25.45 -5.83 4.95
N ASN A 55 25.61 -5.75 6.27
CA ASN A 55 26.62 -6.52 7.02
C ASN A 55 26.29 -8.02 7.09
N ARG A 56 25.49 -8.55 6.15
CA ARG A 56 24.99 -9.94 6.20
C ARG A 56 25.68 -10.82 5.17
N THR A 57 26.09 -12.01 5.60
CA THR A 57 26.67 -13.06 4.74
C THR A 57 25.66 -14.19 4.54
N TYR A 58 25.46 -14.62 3.30
CA TYR A 58 24.70 -15.83 2.98
C TYR A 58 25.66 -16.97 2.69
N ILE A 59 25.54 -18.05 3.45
CA ILE A 59 26.41 -19.23 3.35
C ILE A 59 25.62 -20.34 2.64
N LEU A 60 26.01 -20.67 1.41
CA LEU A 60 25.39 -21.75 0.63
C LEU A 60 26.11 -23.07 0.91
N VAL A 61 25.33 -24.07 1.32
CA VAL A 61 25.85 -25.43 1.59
C VAL A 61 24.90 -26.47 1.01
N SER A 62 25.42 -27.42 0.23
CA SER A 62 24.59 -28.57 -0.15
C SER A 62 24.41 -29.55 1.02
N ASP A 63 23.32 -30.30 1.00
CA ASP A 63 22.99 -31.29 2.06
C ASP A 63 24.12 -32.32 2.27
N LYS A 64 24.89 -32.61 1.23
CA LYS A 64 26.06 -33.49 1.26
C LYS A 64 27.21 -32.99 2.16
N TYR A 65 27.42 -31.70 2.25
CA TYR A 65 28.51 -31.08 3.01
C TYR A 65 28.03 -30.43 4.31
N LEU A 66 26.72 -30.42 4.56
CA LEU A 66 26.11 -29.89 5.77
C LEU A 66 26.52 -30.72 7.00
N LYS A 67 26.74 -30.05 8.12
CA LYS A 67 26.94 -30.67 9.42
C LYS A 67 25.80 -30.29 10.36
N GLU A 68 25.48 -31.17 11.30
CA GLU A 68 24.45 -30.89 12.30
C GLU A 68 24.77 -29.63 13.12
N SER A 69 26.07 -29.41 13.45
CA SER A 69 26.52 -28.17 14.11
C SER A 69 26.15 -26.89 13.38
N ASP A 70 26.20 -26.92 12.04
CA ASP A 70 25.91 -25.74 11.23
C ASP A 70 24.46 -25.28 11.39
N LEU A 71 23.54 -26.23 11.55
CA LEU A 71 22.12 -25.93 11.83
C LEU A 71 21.87 -25.48 13.28
N LYS A 72 22.72 -25.86 14.24
CA LYS A 72 22.57 -25.49 15.66
C LYS A 72 23.06 -24.09 16.00
N GLU A 73 24.04 -23.60 15.22
CA GLU A 73 24.82 -22.42 15.59
C GLU A 73 24.36 -21.13 14.92
N GLN A 74 23.55 -21.23 13.84
CA GLN A 74 23.11 -20.06 13.08
C GLN A 74 21.72 -20.23 12.46
N PRO A 75 21.03 -19.12 12.15
CA PRO A 75 19.78 -19.15 11.39
C PRO A 75 19.95 -19.88 10.07
N ALA A 76 18.99 -20.72 9.72
CA ALA A 76 19.06 -21.57 8.55
C ALA A 76 17.77 -21.54 7.71
N ILE A 77 17.92 -21.67 6.39
CA ILE A 77 16.84 -21.85 5.42
C ILE A 77 17.11 -23.10 4.61
N LEU A 78 16.22 -24.08 4.67
CA LEU A 78 16.28 -25.28 3.84
C LEU A 78 15.39 -25.09 2.61
N VAL A 79 15.97 -25.21 1.41
CA VAL A 79 15.27 -24.95 0.15
C VAL A 79 15.45 -26.13 -0.80
N GLY A 80 14.37 -26.76 -1.22
CA GLY A 80 14.40 -27.85 -2.20
C GLY A 80 13.69 -29.10 -1.75
N VAL A 81 13.69 -30.13 -2.62
CA VAL A 81 13.17 -31.46 -2.35
C VAL A 81 14.34 -32.38 -1.94
N PHE A 82 14.36 -32.79 -0.70
CA PHE A 82 15.42 -33.62 -0.14
C PHE A 82 15.00 -35.10 -0.22
N PRO A 83 15.66 -35.92 -1.06
CA PRO A 83 15.23 -37.30 -1.33
C PRO A 83 15.18 -38.21 -0.10
N ASN A 84 16.05 -37.91 0.89
CA ASN A 84 16.17 -38.68 2.13
C ASN A 84 15.51 -37.99 3.33
N GLY A 85 14.63 -37.01 3.09
CA GLY A 85 14.07 -36.14 4.11
C GLY A 85 14.95 -34.93 4.44
N LEU A 86 14.42 -34.00 5.22
CA LEU A 86 15.16 -32.79 5.63
C LEU A 86 16.38 -33.17 6.48
N PRO A 87 17.59 -32.71 6.09
CA PRO A 87 18.83 -33.20 6.70
C PRO A 87 18.88 -32.86 8.21
N TYR A 88 19.18 -33.87 9.03
CA TYR A 88 19.29 -33.81 10.50
C TYR A 88 17.99 -33.46 11.24
N LEU A 89 16.87 -33.23 10.56
CA LEU A 89 15.60 -32.84 11.20
C LEU A 89 14.62 -34.02 11.26
N ASP A 90 14.06 -34.24 12.43
CA ASP A 90 12.95 -35.17 12.60
C ASP A 90 11.63 -34.47 12.18
N GLN A 91 10.98 -35.01 11.16
CA GLN A 91 9.72 -34.45 10.65
C GLN A 91 8.59 -34.48 11.70
N GLN A 92 8.67 -35.32 12.75
CA GLN A 92 7.69 -35.32 13.83
C GLN A 92 7.73 -34.06 14.69
N GLN A 93 8.87 -33.35 14.67
CA GLN A 93 9.07 -32.09 15.39
C GLN A 93 8.75 -30.84 14.52
N LEU A 94 8.33 -31.05 13.28
CA LEU A 94 7.96 -29.98 12.35
C LEU A 94 6.43 -29.89 12.23
N PRO A 95 5.88 -28.72 11.90
CA PRO A 95 4.44 -28.52 11.76
C PRO A 95 3.84 -29.21 10.53
N PHE A 96 4.64 -29.88 9.72
CA PHE A 96 4.22 -30.63 8.55
C PHE A 96 5.09 -31.89 8.36
N GLN A 97 4.60 -32.80 7.54
CA GLN A 97 5.36 -33.97 7.09
C GLN A 97 5.29 -34.08 5.56
N ILE A 98 6.30 -34.67 4.96
CA ILE A 98 6.32 -34.97 3.54
C ILE A 98 6.69 -36.44 3.32
N ASP A 99 5.88 -37.16 2.55
CA ASP A 99 6.12 -38.56 2.17
C ASP A 99 5.74 -38.77 0.68
N ARG A 100 5.72 -40.03 0.24
CA ARG A 100 5.36 -40.39 -1.15
C ARG A 100 3.91 -40.03 -1.52
N ARG A 101 3.05 -39.72 -0.56
CA ARG A 101 1.65 -39.31 -0.79
C ARG A 101 1.50 -37.80 -0.93
N GLY A 102 2.54 -37.03 -0.61
CA GLY A 102 2.57 -35.58 -0.70
C GLY A 102 2.88 -34.89 0.62
N ILE A 103 2.57 -33.61 0.68
CA ILE A 103 2.73 -32.74 1.85
C ILE A 103 1.53 -32.95 2.79
N HIS A 104 1.81 -33.37 4.03
CA HIS A 104 0.82 -33.49 5.11
C HIS A 104 0.92 -32.24 5.99
N PHE A 105 -0.13 -31.46 6.01
CA PHE A 105 -0.22 -30.27 6.86
C PHE A 105 -1.61 -30.21 7.48
N ASP A 106 -1.67 -29.99 8.79
CA ASP A 106 -2.87 -30.09 9.58
C ASP A 106 -3.56 -31.46 9.37
N ASP A 107 -4.83 -31.53 9.05
CA ASP A 107 -5.57 -32.75 8.80
C ASP A 107 -5.64 -33.13 7.29
N ARG A 108 -4.90 -32.42 6.42
CA ARG A 108 -4.94 -32.55 4.96
C ARG A 108 -3.66 -33.10 4.34
N VAL A 109 -3.82 -33.65 3.13
CA VAL A 109 -2.71 -34.11 2.29
C VAL A 109 -2.78 -33.44 0.92
N TYR A 110 -1.75 -32.66 0.60
CA TYR A 110 -1.59 -31.98 -0.68
C TYR A 110 -0.73 -32.84 -1.60
N ARG A 111 -1.30 -33.30 -2.72
CA ARG A 111 -0.77 -34.40 -3.54
C ARG A 111 -0.34 -33.99 -4.93
N GLU A 112 -0.68 -32.77 -5.37
CA GLU A 112 -0.33 -32.34 -6.72
C GLU A 112 1.19 -32.10 -6.82
N ALA A 113 1.76 -32.39 -7.99
CA ALA A 113 3.19 -32.18 -8.21
C ALA A 113 3.60 -30.71 -8.07
N SER A 114 2.68 -29.76 -8.27
CA SER A 114 2.89 -28.32 -8.12
C SER A 114 2.69 -27.80 -6.68
N ASP A 115 2.41 -28.65 -5.70
CA ASP A 115 2.26 -28.23 -4.32
C ASP A 115 3.61 -27.94 -3.66
N VAL A 116 3.66 -26.77 -3.00
CA VAL A 116 4.84 -26.27 -2.29
C VAL A 116 4.43 -25.92 -0.86
N MET A 117 5.27 -26.28 0.12
CA MET A 117 5.16 -25.90 1.52
C MET A 117 6.22 -24.86 1.87
N ARG A 118 5.80 -23.79 2.52
CA ARG A 118 6.67 -22.75 3.04
C ARG A 118 6.42 -22.54 4.53
N ILE A 119 7.48 -22.56 5.32
CA ILE A 119 7.49 -22.27 6.75
C ILE A 119 8.47 -21.11 6.97
N SER A 120 8.04 -20.10 7.72
CA SER A 120 8.87 -18.93 8.04
C SER A 120 9.16 -18.86 9.54
N CYS A 121 10.44 -18.71 9.87
CA CYS A 121 10.90 -18.47 11.25
C CYS A 121 10.33 -19.42 12.31
N TYR A 122 10.30 -20.71 12.01
CA TYR A 122 9.95 -21.75 12.97
C TYR A 122 11.12 -22.05 13.94
N PRO A 123 10.91 -22.46 15.20
CA PRO A 123 12.01 -22.85 16.07
C PRO A 123 12.72 -24.09 15.52
N ASN A 124 14.02 -23.99 15.38
CA ASN A 124 14.82 -25.11 14.90
C ASN A 124 14.78 -26.27 15.92
N PRO A 125 14.33 -27.48 15.53
CA PRO A 125 14.29 -28.64 16.46
C PRO A 125 15.62 -28.97 17.14
N LEU A 126 16.75 -28.62 16.52
CA LEU A 126 18.09 -28.86 17.07
C LEU A 126 18.53 -27.74 18.03
N ASN A 127 17.95 -26.55 17.95
CA ASN A 127 18.20 -25.41 18.85
C ASN A 127 17.03 -24.43 18.78
N GLN A 128 16.10 -24.51 19.70
CA GLN A 128 14.84 -23.78 19.71
C GLN A 128 14.97 -22.24 19.83
N GLN A 129 16.18 -21.73 20.06
CA GLN A 129 16.50 -20.31 20.05
C GLN A 129 16.93 -19.81 18.66
N MET A 130 17.12 -20.72 17.70
CA MET A 130 17.51 -20.40 16.33
C MET A 130 16.33 -20.51 15.38
N PRO A 131 16.13 -19.51 14.49
CA PRO A 131 15.07 -19.55 13.49
C PRO A 131 15.41 -20.51 12.35
N LEU A 132 14.40 -21.23 11.90
CA LEU A 132 14.45 -22.14 10.77
C LEU A 132 13.39 -21.73 9.73
N GLY A 133 13.81 -21.51 8.48
CA GLY A 133 12.94 -21.39 7.31
C GLY A 133 12.97 -22.69 6.51
N ILE A 134 11.83 -23.08 5.93
CA ILE A 134 11.74 -24.26 5.06
C ILE A 134 10.90 -23.90 3.81
N LEU A 135 11.42 -24.21 2.65
CA LEU A 135 10.71 -24.20 1.39
C LEU A 135 10.93 -25.53 0.68
N THR A 136 9.91 -26.34 0.62
CA THR A 136 9.95 -27.67 -0.01
C THR A 136 8.66 -27.92 -0.82
N GLY A 137 8.59 -29.02 -1.54
CA GLY A 137 7.43 -29.31 -2.38
C GLY A 137 7.38 -30.76 -2.84
N ASN A 138 6.33 -31.09 -3.58
CA ASN A 138 6.17 -32.41 -4.17
C ASN A 138 7.05 -32.66 -5.41
N SER A 139 7.63 -31.59 -5.99
CA SER A 139 8.60 -31.68 -7.09
C SER A 139 9.65 -30.55 -7.06
N GLU A 140 10.84 -30.81 -7.58
CA GLU A 140 11.91 -29.82 -7.76
C GLU A 140 11.46 -28.68 -8.67
N GLU A 141 10.71 -29.00 -9.75
CA GLU A 141 10.16 -28.01 -10.67
C GLU A 141 9.21 -27.03 -9.98
N ALA A 142 8.34 -27.50 -9.08
CA ALA A 142 7.40 -26.66 -8.33
C ALA A 142 8.15 -25.68 -7.42
N VAL A 143 9.14 -26.13 -6.69
CA VAL A 143 9.97 -25.28 -5.81
C VAL A 143 10.69 -24.20 -6.60
N LEU A 144 11.33 -24.58 -7.72
CA LEU A 144 12.06 -23.64 -8.57
C LEU A 144 11.12 -22.61 -9.21
N LYS A 145 9.97 -23.04 -9.73
CA LYS A 145 8.94 -22.17 -10.33
C LYS A 145 8.41 -21.17 -9.30
N TYR A 146 8.13 -21.63 -8.08
CA TYR A 146 7.70 -20.74 -7.00
C TYR A 146 8.77 -19.69 -6.65
N LEU A 147 10.04 -20.10 -6.49
CA LEU A 147 11.15 -19.17 -6.23
C LEU A 147 11.31 -18.13 -7.34
N GLN A 148 11.13 -18.53 -8.59
CA GLN A 148 11.16 -17.61 -9.73
C GLN A 148 10.02 -16.58 -9.66
N SER A 149 8.84 -16.97 -9.19
CA SER A 149 7.67 -16.09 -9.10
C SER A 149 7.79 -15.02 -7.99
N ILE A 150 8.53 -15.32 -6.92
CA ILE A 150 8.78 -14.38 -5.81
C ILE A 150 10.08 -13.59 -5.96
N LYS A 151 10.80 -13.77 -7.07
CA LYS A 151 12.02 -13.00 -7.37
C LYS A 151 11.68 -11.50 -7.47
N GLY A 152 12.40 -10.69 -6.69
CA GLY A 152 12.19 -9.24 -6.64
C GLY A 152 11.24 -8.79 -5.53
N GLN A 153 10.64 -9.69 -4.77
CA GLN A 153 9.98 -9.36 -3.51
C GLN A 153 11.05 -9.29 -2.41
N ASP A 154 11.15 -8.17 -1.72
CA ASP A 154 12.29 -7.83 -0.83
C ASP A 154 12.62 -8.89 0.22
N TYR A 155 11.63 -9.57 0.77
CA TYR A 155 11.83 -10.62 1.79
C TYR A 155 11.43 -12.02 1.32
N GLY A 156 10.94 -12.15 0.10
CA GLY A 156 10.34 -13.40 -0.38
C GLY A 156 11.29 -14.60 -0.33
N PHE A 157 12.52 -14.43 -0.80
CA PHE A 157 13.50 -15.51 -0.81
C PHE A 157 13.97 -15.89 0.60
N LEU A 158 14.17 -14.90 1.49
CA LEU A 158 14.66 -15.12 2.85
C LEU A 158 13.61 -15.70 3.78
N LEU A 159 12.40 -15.97 3.31
CA LEU A 159 11.27 -16.47 4.09
C LEU A 159 10.93 -15.60 5.31
N LEU A 160 11.22 -14.30 5.21
CA LEU A 160 11.00 -13.30 6.26
C LEU A 160 9.65 -12.58 6.10
N ASP A 161 8.67 -13.20 5.47
CA ASP A 161 7.32 -12.66 5.54
C ASP A 161 6.69 -12.92 6.92
N SER A 162 5.66 -12.18 7.22
CA SER A 162 4.96 -12.25 8.50
C SER A 162 4.06 -13.49 8.64
N TRP A 163 3.91 -14.28 7.58
CA TRP A 163 3.17 -15.54 7.62
C TRP A 163 4.01 -16.67 8.21
N GLY A 164 3.42 -17.42 9.14
CA GLY A 164 4.10 -18.57 9.77
C GLY A 164 4.23 -19.75 8.81
N TYR A 165 3.19 -19.98 8.01
CA TYR A 165 3.14 -21.09 7.06
C TYR A 165 2.26 -20.77 5.85
N GLN A 166 2.57 -21.43 4.72
CA GLN A 166 1.79 -21.37 3.49
C GLN A 166 1.85 -22.71 2.76
N VAL A 167 0.71 -23.17 2.21
CA VAL A 167 0.67 -24.21 1.19
C VAL A 167 0.26 -23.56 -0.13
N ILE A 168 1.03 -23.77 -1.19
CA ILE A 168 0.92 -23.03 -2.44
C ILE A 168 0.82 -24.02 -3.60
N ARG A 169 -0.04 -23.74 -4.57
CA ARG A 169 -0.18 -24.46 -5.85
C ARG A 169 -0.23 -23.49 -6.99
N ASP A 170 0.63 -23.65 -8.01
CA ASP A 170 0.68 -22.79 -9.19
C ASP A 170 0.69 -21.28 -8.84
N ASN A 171 1.47 -20.90 -7.82
CA ASN A 171 1.60 -19.54 -7.27
C ASN A 171 0.32 -19.00 -6.58
N GLN A 172 -0.67 -19.84 -6.31
CA GLN A 172 -1.83 -19.48 -5.51
C GLN A 172 -1.77 -20.16 -4.15
N ARG A 173 -2.14 -19.45 -3.10
CA ARG A 173 -2.17 -20.00 -1.75
C ARG A 173 -3.40 -20.85 -1.56
N LEU A 174 -3.22 -22.09 -1.11
CA LEU A 174 -4.28 -22.99 -0.69
C LEU A 174 -4.55 -22.86 0.80
N VAL A 175 -3.49 -22.61 1.57
CA VAL A 175 -3.53 -22.37 3.01
C VAL A 175 -2.54 -21.27 3.32
N LEU A 176 -2.90 -20.42 4.25
CA LEU A 176 -2.11 -19.31 4.75
C LEU A 176 -2.41 -19.12 6.22
N GLY A 177 -1.40 -18.91 7.05
CA GLY A 177 -1.66 -18.63 8.45
C GLY A 177 -0.45 -18.38 9.32
N ASN A 178 -0.74 -18.22 10.60
CA ASN A 178 0.23 -17.92 11.64
C ASN A 178 0.16 -18.94 12.77
N TYR A 179 1.18 -18.93 13.62
CA TYR A 179 1.20 -19.65 14.87
C TYR A 179 0.69 -18.77 16.00
N ALA A 180 0.02 -19.38 16.98
CA ALA A 180 -0.44 -18.70 18.18
C ALA A 180 0.72 -18.02 18.93
N THR A 181 0.42 -16.89 19.57
CA THR A 181 1.43 -16.04 20.23
C THR A 181 1.42 -16.17 21.75
N THR A 182 0.40 -16.81 22.32
CA THR A 182 0.30 -17.02 23.79
C THR A 182 1.24 -18.11 24.27
N ASP A 183 1.76 -17.99 25.47
CA ASP A 183 2.69 -18.96 26.06
C ASP A 183 2.12 -20.38 26.16
N SER A 184 0.80 -20.51 26.38
CA SER A 184 0.11 -21.80 26.46
C SER A 184 -0.21 -22.46 25.11
N MET A 185 -0.14 -21.69 24.01
CA MET A 185 -0.50 -22.14 22.65
C MET A 185 0.62 -21.87 21.64
N ARG A 186 1.83 -21.63 22.10
CA ARG A 186 2.99 -21.28 21.26
C ARG A 186 3.27 -22.39 20.24
N TRP A 187 3.44 -21.98 18.98
CA TRP A 187 3.75 -22.84 17.82
C TRP A 187 2.65 -23.84 17.43
N THR A 188 1.43 -23.66 17.93
CA THR A 188 0.22 -24.27 17.40
C THR A 188 -0.40 -23.36 16.31
N ILE A 189 -1.24 -23.91 15.44
CA ILE A 189 -1.97 -23.13 14.46
C ILE A 189 -2.85 -22.10 15.18
N ASP A 190 -2.73 -20.84 14.77
CA ASP A 190 -3.61 -19.77 15.19
C ASP A 190 -4.88 -19.82 14.34
N HIS A 191 -5.95 -20.41 14.86
CA HIS A 191 -7.21 -20.58 14.13
C HIS A 191 -7.92 -19.26 13.79
N GLU A 192 -7.60 -18.15 14.45
CA GLU A 192 -8.10 -16.82 14.10
C GLU A 192 -7.35 -16.23 12.89
N ARG A 193 -6.12 -16.69 12.68
CA ARG A 193 -5.24 -16.27 11.57
C ARG A 193 -4.85 -17.45 10.70
N HIS A 194 -5.85 -18.24 10.33
CA HIS A 194 -5.75 -19.39 9.45
C HIS A 194 -6.80 -19.30 8.35
N TRP A 195 -6.38 -19.29 7.10
CA TRP A 195 -7.26 -19.22 5.92
C TRP A 195 -7.00 -20.41 5.01
N GLU A 196 -8.09 -21.00 4.57
CA GLU A 196 -8.11 -22.06 3.56
C GLU A 196 -8.90 -21.57 2.34
N PHE A 197 -8.39 -21.87 1.15
CA PHE A 197 -8.98 -21.39 -0.09
C PHE A 197 -9.35 -22.55 -1.03
N ASP A 198 -10.50 -22.42 -1.69
CA ASP A 198 -10.86 -23.31 -2.79
C ASP A 198 -10.13 -22.87 -4.06
N TYR A 199 -9.04 -23.56 -4.37
CA TYR A 199 -8.21 -23.31 -5.56
C TYR A 199 -8.98 -23.41 -6.87
N LYS A 200 -9.89 -24.41 -6.99
CA LYS A 200 -10.58 -24.67 -8.26
C LYS A 200 -11.72 -23.70 -8.51
N GLY A 201 -12.41 -23.30 -7.46
CA GLY A 201 -13.67 -22.59 -7.57
C GLY A 201 -14.76 -23.45 -8.26
N ASN A 202 -15.93 -22.86 -8.42
CA ASN A 202 -17.06 -23.48 -9.08
C ASN A 202 -17.42 -22.72 -10.35
N GLN A 203 -17.54 -23.40 -11.50
CA GLN A 203 -18.08 -22.77 -12.68
C GLN A 203 -19.57 -22.48 -12.45
N VAL A 204 -19.92 -21.19 -12.37
CA VAL A 204 -21.30 -20.74 -12.08
C VAL A 204 -22.03 -20.25 -13.33
N LYS A 205 -21.30 -19.81 -14.34
CA LYS A 205 -21.86 -19.27 -15.58
C LYS A 205 -20.88 -19.42 -16.74
N GLU A 206 -21.40 -19.41 -17.97
CA GLU A 206 -20.58 -19.46 -19.19
C GLU A 206 -21.30 -18.76 -20.35
N ASN A 207 -20.55 -18.02 -21.16
CA ASN A 207 -21.00 -17.48 -22.42
C ASN A 207 -20.00 -17.78 -23.55
N ASN A 208 -20.09 -17.06 -24.69
CA ASN A 208 -19.17 -17.27 -25.82
C ASN A 208 -17.77 -16.66 -25.61
N ARG A 209 -17.52 -15.88 -24.52
CA ARG A 209 -16.25 -15.23 -24.20
C ARG A 209 -15.62 -15.70 -22.92
N PHE A 210 -16.41 -15.89 -21.87
CA PHE A 210 -15.91 -16.19 -20.53
C PHE A 210 -16.60 -17.40 -19.90
N ARG A 211 -15.81 -18.13 -19.09
CA ARG A 211 -16.28 -19.07 -18.09
C ARG A 211 -16.10 -18.41 -16.74
N TYR A 212 -17.19 -18.16 -16.04
CA TYR A 212 -17.15 -17.52 -14.72
C TYR A 212 -16.95 -18.55 -13.64
N ILE A 213 -15.86 -18.41 -12.90
CA ILE A 213 -15.41 -19.35 -11.86
C ILE A 213 -15.50 -18.63 -10.52
N ASP A 214 -16.39 -19.07 -9.65
CA ASP A 214 -16.68 -18.48 -8.37
C ASP A 214 -15.82 -19.10 -7.26
N HIS A 215 -15.04 -18.29 -6.56
CA HIS A 215 -14.29 -18.65 -5.37
C HIS A 215 -15.02 -18.16 -4.10
N ALA A 216 -16.26 -18.64 -3.92
CA ALA A 216 -17.14 -18.26 -2.81
C ALA A 216 -17.34 -16.72 -2.70
N SER A 217 -17.55 -16.07 -3.83
CA SER A 217 -17.76 -14.61 -3.90
C SER A 217 -19.03 -14.15 -3.17
N GLY A 218 -20.05 -15.01 -3.09
CA GLY A 218 -21.34 -14.66 -2.53
C GLY A 218 -22.21 -13.78 -3.45
N LEU A 219 -21.84 -13.68 -4.74
CA LEU A 219 -22.59 -12.91 -5.73
C LEU A 219 -23.95 -13.51 -5.99
N THR A 220 -24.95 -12.65 -6.13
CA THR A 220 -26.29 -13.02 -6.58
C THR A 220 -26.32 -13.23 -8.10
N ASP A 221 -27.33 -13.96 -8.60
CA ASP A 221 -27.53 -14.16 -10.03
C ASP A 221 -27.64 -12.82 -10.79
N ILE A 222 -28.26 -11.79 -10.17
CA ILE A 222 -28.40 -10.45 -10.78
C ILE A 222 -27.02 -9.79 -10.95
N GLN A 223 -26.14 -9.92 -9.96
CA GLN A 223 -24.78 -9.36 -10.03
C GLN A 223 -23.95 -10.11 -11.07
N LEU A 224 -24.05 -11.45 -11.13
CA LEU A 224 -23.40 -12.25 -12.16
C LEU A 224 -23.89 -11.89 -13.56
N ASP A 225 -25.20 -11.64 -13.73
CA ASP A 225 -25.78 -11.18 -15.01
C ASP A 225 -25.24 -9.80 -15.40
N SER A 226 -25.07 -8.88 -14.44
CA SER A 226 -24.50 -7.55 -14.67
C SER A 226 -23.04 -7.64 -15.15
N ILE A 227 -22.21 -8.44 -14.47
CA ILE A 227 -20.80 -8.67 -14.85
C ILE A 227 -20.72 -9.28 -16.26
N GLU A 228 -21.55 -10.28 -16.55
CA GLU A 228 -21.59 -10.91 -17.86
C GLU A 228 -21.94 -9.91 -18.97
N GLN A 229 -23.01 -9.15 -18.79
CA GLN A 229 -23.46 -8.16 -19.78
C GLN A 229 -22.40 -7.10 -20.01
N TYR A 230 -21.71 -6.66 -18.97
CA TYR A 230 -20.63 -5.70 -19.06
C TYR A 230 -19.45 -6.25 -19.88
N SER A 231 -18.98 -7.46 -19.54
CA SER A 231 -17.88 -8.12 -20.26
C SER A 231 -18.20 -8.40 -21.73
N LEU A 232 -19.45 -8.73 -22.04
CA LEU A 232 -19.91 -8.92 -23.43
C LEU A 232 -19.96 -7.60 -24.19
N ARG A 233 -20.39 -6.50 -23.56
CA ARG A 233 -20.39 -5.15 -24.17
C ARG A 233 -18.97 -4.71 -24.53
N ILE A 234 -18.02 -4.84 -23.60
CA ILE A 234 -16.60 -4.55 -23.87
C ILE A 234 -16.08 -5.37 -25.05
N SER A 235 -16.37 -6.69 -25.04
CA SER A 235 -15.92 -7.58 -26.11
C SER A 235 -16.48 -7.16 -27.48
N SER A 236 -17.77 -6.86 -27.55
CA SER A 236 -18.41 -6.43 -28.79
C SER A 236 -17.89 -5.07 -29.27
N HIS A 237 -17.67 -4.14 -28.35
CA HIS A 237 -17.10 -2.83 -28.68
C HIS A 237 -15.68 -2.95 -29.27
N LEU A 238 -14.83 -3.78 -28.67
CA LEU A 238 -13.50 -4.08 -29.18
C LEU A 238 -13.54 -4.70 -30.60
N GLU A 239 -14.41 -5.68 -30.80
CA GLU A 239 -14.58 -6.33 -32.11
C GLU A 239 -15.02 -5.32 -33.20
N ASP A 240 -15.97 -4.44 -32.88
CA ASP A 240 -16.51 -3.44 -33.80
C ASP A 240 -15.47 -2.38 -34.15
N VAL A 241 -14.78 -1.82 -33.15
CA VAL A 241 -13.78 -0.77 -33.36
C VAL A 241 -12.57 -1.32 -34.10
N LEU A 242 -12.05 -2.47 -33.72
CA LEU A 242 -10.86 -3.06 -34.33
C LEU A 242 -11.14 -3.85 -35.61
N GLY A 243 -12.41 -4.20 -35.87
CA GLY A 243 -12.80 -5.01 -37.02
C GLY A 243 -12.26 -6.45 -36.92
N ILE A 244 -12.19 -7.01 -35.73
CA ILE A 244 -11.66 -8.36 -35.43
C ILE A 244 -12.81 -9.22 -34.91
N SER A 245 -13.05 -10.38 -35.50
CA SER A 245 -13.95 -11.41 -34.94
C SER A 245 -13.17 -12.34 -34.03
N TRP A 246 -13.76 -12.66 -32.89
CA TRP A 246 -13.12 -13.43 -31.84
C TRP A 246 -13.95 -14.62 -31.39
N ASN A 247 -13.35 -15.79 -31.16
CA ASN A 247 -14.06 -17.04 -30.81
C ASN A 247 -13.44 -17.87 -29.69
N LYS A 248 -12.40 -17.35 -29.00
CA LYS A 248 -11.82 -18.03 -27.85
C LYS A 248 -12.58 -17.68 -26.57
N LYS A 249 -12.50 -18.57 -25.56
CA LYS A 249 -13.03 -18.37 -24.23
C LYS A 249 -11.92 -18.31 -23.21
N TYR A 250 -12.12 -17.51 -22.17
CA TYR A 250 -11.18 -17.29 -21.07
C TYR A 250 -11.86 -17.53 -19.74
N ASP A 251 -11.07 -17.86 -18.71
CA ASP A 251 -11.57 -17.98 -17.36
C ASP A 251 -11.66 -16.61 -16.70
N TYR A 252 -12.78 -16.35 -16.05
CA TYR A 252 -13.05 -15.17 -15.24
C TYR A 252 -13.28 -15.59 -13.80
N HIS A 253 -12.29 -15.39 -12.94
CA HIS A 253 -12.32 -15.77 -11.54
C HIS A 253 -12.92 -14.64 -10.70
N LEU A 254 -13.92 -14.98 -9.87
CA LEU A 254 -14.63 -14.05 -8.99
C LEU A 254 -14.34 -14.38 -7.54
N TYR A 255 -14.00 -13.36 -6.75
CA TYR A 255 -13.63 -13.48 -5.34
C TYR A 255 -14.57 -12.68 -4.45
N LYS A 256 -14.65 -13.05 -3.16
CA LYS A 256 -15.54 -12.43 -2.19
C LYS A 256 -15.17 -10.96 -1.91
N SER A 257 -13.88 -10.68 -1.82
CA SER A 257 -13.36 -9.34 -1.51
C SER A 257 -11.92 -9.19 -1.99
N THR A 258 -11.46 -7.95 -2.06
CA THR A 258 -10.05 -7.61 -2.32
C THR A 258 -9.13 -8.19 -1.25
N GLU A 259 -9.56 -8.27 0.01
CA GLU A 259 -8.84 -8.95 1.09
C GLU A 259 -8.68 -10.45 0.81
N ILE A 260 -9.77 -11.18 0.54
CA ILE A 260 -9.71 -12.64 0.25
C ILE A 260 -8.88 -12.91 -1.00
N LYS A 261 -9.06 -12.12 -2.07
CA LYS A 261 -8.23 -12.20 -3.26
C LYS A 261 -6.75 -11.92 -2.94
N GLY A 262 -6.49 -10.92 -2.11
CA GLY A 262 -5.14 -10.57 -1.66
C GLY A 262 -4.48 -11.67 -0.82
N LEU A 263 -5.21 -12.27 0.09
CA LEU A 263 -4.74 -13.41 0.88
C LEU A 263 -4.42 -14.62 -0.02
N MET A 264 -5.27 -14.92 -1.00
CA MET A 264 -5.10 -16.06 -1.91
C MET A 264 -4.02 -15.83 -2.96
N LEU A 265 -3.98 -14.65 -3.60
CA LEU A 265 -3.15 -14.37 -4.79
C LEU A 265 -1.99 -13.41 -4.53
N ASN A 266 -1.90 -12.85 -3.35
CA ASN A 266 -0.99 -11.72 -3.04
C ASN A 266 -1.22 -10.49 -3.95
N ASN A 267 -2.48 -10.25 -4.35
CA ASN A 267 -2.88 -9.17 -5.24
C ASN A 267 -4.23 -8.60 -4.80
N THR A 268 -4.25 -7.37 -4.31
CA THR A 268 -5.45 -6.65 -3.82
C THR A 268 -6.05 -5.70 -4.83
N ALA A 269 -5.55 -5.64 -6.08
CA ALA A 269 -6.20 -4.85 -7.12
C ALA A 269 -7.65 -5.34 -7.31
N PRO A 270 -8.64 -4.46 -7.49
CA PRO A 270 -10.03 -4.86 -7.71
C PRO A 270 -10.19 -5.82 -8.88
N ALA A 271 -9.47 -5.59 -9.97
CA ALA A 271 -9.37 -6.53 -11.09
C ALA A 271 -7.94 -6.58 -11.65
N HIS A 272 -7.55 -7.73 -12.21
CA HIS A 272 -6.27 -7.87 -12.94
C HIS A 272 -6.32 -9.04 -13.92
N VAL A 273 -5.40 -9.04 -14.86
CA VAL A 273 -5.17 -10.13 -15.82
C VAL A 273 -3.99 -10.99 -15.37
N ASN A 274 -4.18 -12.29 -15.32
CA ASN A 274 -3.07 -13.24 -15.23
C ASN A 274 -2.67 -13.67 -16.65
N PHE A 275 -1.60 -13.08 -17.16
CA PHE A 275 -1.13 -13.37 -18.53
C PHE A 275 -0.47 -14.75 -18.68
N SER A 276 -0.13 -15.45 -17.60
CA SER A 276 0.47 -16.79 -17.70
C SER A 276 -0.52 -17.86 -18.13
N ASN A 277 -1.78 -17.71 -17.76
CA ASN A 277 -2.89 -18.60 -18.14
C ASN A 277 -4.02 -17.87 -18.87
N MET A 278 -3.85 -16.58 -19.17
CA MET A 278 -4.83 -15.74 -19.87
C MET A 278 -6.20 -15.76 -19.18
N SER A 279 -6.25 -15.38 -17.92
CA SER A 279 -7.47 -15.28 -17.12
C SER A 279 -7.67 -13.89 -16.52
N VAL A 280 -8.92 -13.53 -16.28
CA VAL A 280 -9.33 -12.34 -15.53
C VAL A 280 -9.62 -12.73 -14.09
N HIS A 281 -9.19 -11.89 -13.15
CA HIS A 281 -9.44 -12.06 -11.72
C HIS A 281 -10.06 -10.77 -11.18
N GLY A 282 -11.29 -10.85 -10.65
CA GLY A 282 -12.03 -9.67 -10.19
C GLY A 282 -12.77 -9.89 -8.87
N VAL A 283 -13.06 -8.78 -8.20
CA VAL A 283 -13.96 -8.71 -7.05
C VAL A 283 -15.12 -7.76 -7.40
N TYR A 284 -16.23 -7.90 -6.71
CA TYR A 284 -17.40 -7.03 -6.89
C TYR A 284 -17.74 -6.37 -5.55
N GLU A 285 -16.95 -5.37 -5.18
CA GLU A 285 -17.13 -4.58 -3.97
C GLU A 285 -17.60 -3.16 -4.35
N HIS A 286 -18.56 -2.64 -3.61
CA HIS A 286 -19.26 -1.38 -3.89
C HIS A 286 -18.30 -0.18 -3.96
N GLU A 287 -17.26 -0.16 -3.12
CA GLU A 287 -16.26 0.92 -3.04
C GLU A 287 -15.46 1.15 -4.31
N PHE A 288 -15.35 0.13 -5.18
CA PHE A 288 -14.63 0.22 -6.45
C PHE A 288 -15.57 0.47 -7.65
N GLY A 289 -16.86 0.74 -7.39
CA GLY A 289 -17.88 0.90 -8.41
C GLY A 289 -18.36 -0.42 -9.01
N GLU A 290 -19.41 -0.36 -9.82
CA GLU A 290 -20.00 -1.55 -10.47
C GLU A 290 -19.19 -2.06 -11.67
N HIS A 291 -18.17 -1.31 -12.12
CA HIS A 291 -17.45 -1.53 -13.36
C HIS A 291 -15.94 -1.44 -13.14
N TYR A 292 -15.31 -2.60 -13.05
CA TYR A 292 -13.89 -2.70 -12.77
C TYR A 292 -12.98 -2.18 -13.89
N ALA A 293 -11.76 -1.88 -13.49
CA ALA A 293 -10.72 -1.20 -14.21
C ALA A 293 -10.21 -1.87 -15.51
N GLY A 294 -11.11 -2.36 -16.38
CA GLY A 294 -10.76 -2.77 -17.75
C GLY A 294 -9.90 -4.02 -17.89
N ALA A 295 -9.93 -4.93 -16.93
CA ALA A 295 -9.15 -6.16 -17.03
C ALA A 295 -9.59 -7.03 -18.23
N GLU A 296 -10.88 -7.07 -18.54
CA GLU A 296 -11.40 -7.76 -19.72
C GLU A 296 -10.85 -7.16 -21.01
N SER A 297 -10.86 -5.82 -21.14
CA SER A 297 -10.33 -5.14 -22.31
C SER A 297 -8.81 -5.36 -22.44
N GLN A 298 -8.08 -5.36 -21.34
CA GLN A 298 -6.64 -5.63 -21.34
C GLN A 298 -6.32 -7.04 -21.83
N LEU A 299 -7.05 -8.05 -21.32
CA LEU A 299 -6.89 -9.44 -21.77
C LEU A 299 -7.18 -9.58 -23.25
N LEU A 300 -8.32 -9.05 -23.71
CA LEU A 300 -8.76 -9.17 -25.09
C LEU A 300 -7.82 -8.41 -26.05
N LEU A 301 -7.38 -7.20 -25.71
CA LEU A 301 -6.40 -6.45 -26.49
C LEU A 301 -5.09 -7.20 -26.63
N ARG A 302 -4.57 -7.78 -25.54
CA ARG A 302 -3.36 -8.58 -25.56
C ARG A 302 -3.49 -9.80 -26.46
N GLU A 303 -4.62 -10.47 -26.47
CA GLU A 303 -4.90 -11.61 -27.34
C GLU A 303 -5.15 -11.22 -28.80
N MET A 304 -5.88 -10.12 -29.05
CA MET A 304 -6.24 -9.68 -30.40
C MET A 304 -5.08 -9.00 -31.13
N LEU A 305 -4.31 -8.17 -30.42
CA LEU A 305 -3.25 -7.34 -31.00
C LEU A 305 -1.86 -7.78 -30.62
N GLY A 306 -1.68 -8.46 -29.48
CA GLY A 306 -0.38 -8.74 -28.89
C GLY A 306 0.12 -7.62 -27.99
N MET A 307 1.38 -7.74 -27.54
CA MET A 307 2.02 -6.77 -26.65
C MET A 307 2.40 -5.50 -27.44
N PRO A 308 2.02 -4.30 -26.99
CA PRO A 308 2.38 -3.08 -27.72
C PRO A 308 3.87 -2.78 -27.57
N LYS A 309 4.44 -2.11 -28.57
CA LYS A 309 5.83 -1.66 -28.54
C LYS A 309 6.06 -0.54 -27.52
N VAL A 310 5.02 0.26 -27.25
CA VAL A 310 4.99 1.31 -26.22
C VAL A 310 4.04 0.86 -25.10
N LEU A 311 4.58 0.56 -23.93
CA LEU A 311 3.83 -0.06 -22.81
C LEU A 311 2.63 0.79 -22.32
N SER A 312 2.76 2.11 -22.34
CA SER A 312 1.64 3.01 -21.97
C SER A 312 0.40 2.81 -22.83
N MET A 313 0.54 2.37 -24.09
CA MET A 313 -0.59 2.10 -24.97
C MET A 313 -1.45 0.93 -24.53
N GLU A 314 -0.91 -0.06 -23.79
CA GLU A 314 -1.71 -1.19 -23.31
C GLU A 314 -2.76 -0.73 -22.28
N MET A 315 -2.30 -0.03 -21.24
CA MET A 315 -3.19 0.45 -20.18
C MET A 315 -4.13 1.55 -20.70
N GLY A 316 -3.62 2.46 -21.55
CA GLY A 316 -4.43 3.49 -22.17
C GLY A 316 -5.54 2.92 -23.07
N ALA A 317 -5.24 1.90 -23.87
CA ALA A 317 -6.24 1.23 -24.69
C ALA A 317 -7.24 0.44 -23.84
N ALA A 318 -6.75 -0.28 -22.81
CA ALA A 318 -7.63 -1.00 -21.90
C ALA A 318 -8.62 -0.07 -21.20
N ALA A 319 -8.16 1.09 -20.72
CA ALA A 319 -8.99 2.10 -20.09
C ALA A 319 -9.93 2.81 -21.08
N TYR A 320 -9.49 3.07 -22.33
CA TYR A 320 -10.32 3.64 -23.37
C TYR A 320 -11.51 2.74 -23.72
N PHE A 321 -11.26 1.44 -23.91
CA PHE A 321 -12.32 0.49 -24.24
C PHE A 321 -13.19 0.10 -23.03
N ASN A 322 -12.77 0.43 -21.81
CA ASN A 322 -13.62 0.42 -20.64
C ASN A 322 -14.35 1.76 -20.51
N GLU A 323 -15.53 1.86 -21.14
CA GLU A 323 -16.32 3.11 -21.25
C GLU A 323 -16.57 3.80 -19.90
N LYS A 324 -16.59 3.06 -18.82
CA LYS A 324 -16.84 3.55 -17.46
C LYS A 324 -15.61 3.44 -16.54
N TRP A 325 -14.41 3.48 -17.11
CA TRP A 325 -13.20 3.47 -16.30
C TRP A 325 -13.24 4.58 -15.27
N GLU A 326 -13.16 4.21 -13.98
CA GLU A 326 -13.29 5.14 -12.86
C GLU A 326 -14.55 6.04 -13.01
N GLU A 327 -15.70 5.43 -13.25
CA GLU A 327 -17.04 6.01 -13.43
C GLU A 327 -17.21 6.96 -14.62
N GLN A 328 -16.34 7.96 -14.77
CA GLN A 328 -16.44 9.01 -15.78
C GLN A 328 -15.82 8.64 -17.14
N GLY A 329 -15.08 7.52 -17.16
CA GLY A 329 -14.33 7.09 -18.34
C GLY A 329 -12.96 7.76 -18.47
N ALA A 330 -12.01 7.03 -19.07
CA ALA A 330 -10.61 7.42 -19.14
C ALA A 330 -10.36 8.74 -19.89
N ILE A 331 -11.21 9.07 -20.86
CA ILE A 331 -11.08 10.32 -21.62
C ILE A 331 -11.38 11.54 -20.76
N TYR A 332 -12.42 11.47 -19.91
CA TYR A 332 -12.71 12.57 -18.97
C TYR A 332 -11.52 12.85 -18.07
N TRP A 333 -10.98 11.81 -17.45
CA TRP A 333 -9.84 11.94 -16.54
C TRP A 333 -8.56 12.38 -17.24
N GLY A 334 -8.32 11.89 -18.46
CA GLY A 334 -7.22 12.35 -19.28
C GLY A 334 -7.33 13.82 -19.65
N LEU A 335 -8.51 14.30 -20.07
CA LEU A 335 -8.74 15.72 -20.36
C LEU A 335 -8.61 16.59 -19.11
N LEU A 336 -9.04 16.11 -17.94
CA LEU A 336 -8.81 16.82 -16.67
C LEU A 336 -7.32 16.99 -16.39
N LEU A 337 -6.49 15.97 -16.65
CA LEU A 337 -5.04 16.08 -16.51
C LEU A 337 -4.43 17.12 -17.43
N TYR A 338 -4.83 17.15 -18.72
CA TYR A 338 -4.37 18.17 -19.68
C TYR A 338 -4.84 19.56 -19.30
N HIS A 339 -6.10 19.71 -18.88
CA HIS A 339 -6.67 20.98 -18.41
C HIS A 339 -5.91 21.53 -17.20
N ALA A 340 -5.54 20.67 -16.26
CA ALA A 340 -4.82 21.04 -15.05
C ALA A 340 -3.30 21.28 -15.27
N GLY A 341 -2.75 20.90 -16.41
CA GLY A 341 -1.30 20.91 -16.64
C GLY A 341 -0.54 19.79 -15.91
N ALA A 342 -1.23 18.72 -15.54
CA ALA A 342 -0.68 17.56 -14.81
C ALA A 342 -0.39 16.35 -15.74
N ALA A 343 -0.80 16.40 -17.00
CA ALA A 343 -0.54 15.31 -17.95
C ALA A 343 0.96 15.19 -18.25
N PRO A 344 1.51 13.96 -18.30
CA PRO A 344 2.86 13.76 -18.82
C PRO A 344 2.95 14.20 -20.27
N ASP A 345 4.07 14.83 -20.67
CA ASP A 345 4.31 15.15 -22.08
C ASP A 345 4.37 13.87 -22.92
N LEU A 346 4.07 14.00 -24.23
CA LEU A 346 3.97 12.86 -25.13
C LEU A 346 5.27 12.05 -25.22
N ALA A 347 6.43 12.71 -25.19
CA ALA A 347 7.73 12.03 -25.28
C ALA A 347 7.97 11.16 -24.02
N THR A 348 7.58 11.66 -22.88
CA THR A 348 7.63 10.94 -21.59
C THR A 348 6.60 9.80 -21.57
N LEU A 349 5.37 10.06 -21.99
CA LEU A 349 4.29 9.07 -22.05
C LEU A 349 4.64 7.86 -22.95
N LEU A 350 5.32 8.10 -24.05
CA LEU A 350 5.71 7.07 -25.04
C LEU A 350 7.07 6.41 -24.74
N ASN A 351 7.76 6.80 -23.67
CA ASN A 351 9.07 6.24 -23.31
C ASN A 351 8.91 5.13 -22.26
N ASN A 352 9.22 3.89 -22.64
CA ASN A 352 9.07 2.75 -21.72
C ASN A 352 9.99 2.83 -20.47
N GLU A 353 11.18 3.41 -20.57
CA GLU A 353 12.10 3.57 -19.43
C GLU A 353 11.56 4.57 -18.41
N LYS A 354 10.91 5.64 -18.88
CA LYS A 354 10.26 6.63 -18.04
C LYS A 354 8.90 6.16 -17.51
N ALA A 355 8.27 5.22 -18.20
CA ALA A 355 6.95 4.72 -17.83
C ALA A 355 6.91 4.08 -16.43
N GLU A 356 8.05 3.55 -15.94
CA GLU A 356 8.14 2.95 -14.61
C GLU A 356 8.17 3.98 -13.47
N ILE A 357 8.58 5.22 -13.76
CA ILE A 357 8.67 6.30 -12.76
C ILE A 357 7.49 7.27 -12.80
N ILE A 358 6.59 7.15 -13.80
CA ILE A 358 5.37 7.95 -13.88
C ILE A 358 4.25 7.24 -13.12
N SER A 359 3.38 8.02 -12.48
CA SER A 359 2.14 7.52 -11.87
C SER A 359 1.38 6.61 -12.85
N PRO A 360 1.07 5.37 -12.46
CA PRO A 360 0.26 4.47 -13.29
C PRO A 360 -1.11 5.10 -13.65
N LEU A 361 -1.73 5.80 -12.70
CA LEU A 361 -3.04 6.44 -12.86
C LEU A 361 -2.98 7.58 -13.89
N LEU A 362 -2.03 8.53 -13.72
CA LEU A 362 -1.86 9.64 -14.66
C LEU A 362 -1.49 9.14 -16.07
N ARG A 363 -0.60 8.17 -16.14
CA ARG A 363 -0.17 7.55 -17.39
C ARG A 363 -1.33 6.88 -18.13
N THR A 364 -2.16 6.11 -17.43
CA THR A 364 -3.29 5.40 -18.01
C THR A 364 -4.31 6.38 -18.60
N ALA A 365 -4.70 7.40 -17.83
CA ALA A 365 -5.65 8.41 -18.27
C ALA A 365 -5.13 9.23 -19.48
N ALA A 366 -3.88 9.69 -19.44
CA ALA A 366 -3.27 10.42 -20.56
C ALA A 366 -3.09 9.54 -21.81
N ALA A 367 -2.69 8.27 -21.63
CA ALA A 367 -2.54 7.33 -22.72
C ALA A 367 -3.87 6.95 -23.39
N ALA A 368 -4.99 6.98 -22.68
CA ALA A 368 -6.31 6.77 -23.26
C ALA A 368 -6.67 7.87 -24.30
N VAL A 369 -6.36 9.13 -24.00
CA VAL A 369 -6.54 10.25 -24.95
C VAL A 369 -5.65 10.08 -26.19
N TRP A 370 -4.40 9.62 -25.98
CA TRP A 370 -3.50 9.29 -27.09
C TRP A 370 -4.05 8.15 -27.95
N VAL A 371 -4.58 7.09 -27.34
CA VAL A 371 -5.20 5.97 -28.08
C VAL A 371 -6.42 6.44 -28.87
N GLN A 372 -7.28 7.27 -28.30
CA GLN A 372 -8.41 7.89 -29.02
C GLN A 372 -7.94 8.65 -30.25
N PHE A 373 -6.95 9.53 -30.13
CA PHE A 373 -6.35 10.25 -31.25
C PHE A 373 -5.87 9.32 -32.36
N LEU A 374 -5.19 8.21 -32.00
CA LEU A 374 -4.71 7.23 -32.98
C LEU A 374 -5.86 6.51 -33.69
N LEU A 375 -6.90 6.11 -32.97
CA LEU A 375 -8.08 5.45 -33.55
C LEU A 375 -8.87 6.36 -34.49
N GLU A 376 -8.88 7.68 -34.26
CA GLU A 376 -9.51 8.66 -35.12
C GLU A 376 -8.63 9.06 -36.33
N THR A 377 -7.29 8.94 -36.17
CA THR A 377 -6.34 9.40 -37.22
C THR A 377 -5.94 8.29 -38.18
N LEU A 378 -5.84 7.05 -37.69
CA LEU A 378 -5.36 5.91 -38.46
C LEU A 378 -6.51 5.04 -39.00
N SER A 379 -6.22 4.31 -40.09
CA SER A 379 -7.07 3.17 -40.44
C SER A 379 -7.02 2.08 -39.42
N LYS A 380 -8.09 1.27 -39.28
CA LYS A 380 -8.12 0.10 -38.35
C LYS A 380 -6.93 -0.84 -38.56
N ASP A 381 -6.55 -1.08 -39.81
CA ASP A 381 -5.44 -1.97 -40.16
C ASP A 381 -4.07 -1.38 -39.80
N ASP A 382 -3.91 -0.04 -40.01
CA ASP A 382 -2.67 0.63 -39.57
C ASP A 382 -2.56 0.67 -38.07
N PHE A 383 -3.65 0.97 -37.35
CA PHE A 383 -3.63 0.92 -35.86
C PHE A 383 -3.19 -0.45 -35.35
N LYS A 384 -3.81 -1.54 -35.83
CA LYS A 384 -3.46 -2.92 -35.44
C LYS A 384 -1.98 -3.24 -35.69
N ARG A 385 -1.48 -2.91 -36.89
CA ARG A 385 -0.10 -3.16 -37.28
C ARG A 385 0.89 -2.33 -36.46
N LEU A 386 0.61 -1.05 -36.27
CA LEU A 386 1.51 -0.11 -35.58
C LEU A 386 1.52 -0.29 -34.06
N TYR A 387 0.44 -0.80 -33.50
CA TYR A 387 0.34 -1.06 -32.06
C TYR A 387 1.50 -1.89 -31.52
N THR A 388 1.89 -2.97 -32.23
CA THR A 388 2.97 -3.86 -31.82
C THR A 388 4.33 -3.50 -32.43
N THR A 389 4.39 -2.68 -33.49
CA THR A 389 5.63 -2.46 -34.23
C THR A 389 6.22 -1.06 -34.07
N ALA A 390 5.37 -0.04 -33.80
CA ALA A 390 5.81 1.34 -33.76
C ALA A 390 6.27 1.74 -32.35
N GLY A 391 7.53 2.14 -32.24
CA GLY A 391 8.11 2.68 -31.01
C GLY A 391 8.03 4.20 -30.95
N THR A 392 8.57 4.79 -29.87
CA THR A 392 8.54 6.23 -29.57
C THR A 392 8.96 7.10 -30.75
N SER A 393 10.08 6.77 -31.41
CA SER A 393 10.60 7.54 -32.56
C SER A 393 9.64 7.58 -33.75
N TYR A 394 8.83 6.55 -33.96
CA TYR A 394 7.79 6.53 -35.00
C TYR A 394 6.65 7.49 -34.67
N TRP A 395 6.28 7.61 -33.41
CA TRP A 395 5.14 8.40 -32.97
C TRP A 395 5.43 9.89 -32.78
N MET A 396 6.69 10.25 -32.49
CA MET A 396 7.04 11.66 -32.23
C MET A 396 6.67 12.65 -33.33
N PRO A 397 6.69 12.32 -34.66
CA PRO A 397 6.19 13.20 -35.68
C PRO A 397 4.71 13.58 -35.56
N TYR A 398 3.91 12.82 -34.85
CA TYR A 398 2.50 13.11 -34.58
C TYR A 398 2.28 14.12 -33.43
N ALA A 399 3.33 14.47 -32.66
CA ALA A 399 3.20 15.27 -31.43
C ALA A 399 2.43 16.57 -31.65
N LYS A 400 2.78 17.33 -32.70
CA LYS A 400 2.08 18.60 -33.01
C LYS A 400 0.61 18.42 -33.39
N ALA A 401 0.29 17.33 -34.09
CA ALA A 401 -1.11 17.03 -34.46
C ALA A 401 -1.88 16.57 -33.20
N TYR A 402 -1.24 15.83 -32.30
CA TYR A 402 -1.81 15.42 -31.03
C TYR A 402 -2.06 16.62 -30.10
N GLU A 403 -1.11 17.55 -29.98
CA GLU A 403 -1.30 18.79 -29.23
C GLU A 403 -2.54 19.57 -29.73
N ALA A 404 -2.62 19.78 -31.03
CA ALA A 404 -3.78 20.45 -31.62
C ALA A 404 -5.09 19.68 -31.39
N TYR A 405 -5.05 18.36 -31.39
CA TYR A 405 -6.20 17.51 -31.08
C TYR A 405 -6.66 17.68 -29.63
N VAL A 406 -5.72 17.59 -28.67
CA VAL A 406 -6.01 17.83 -27.25
C VAL A 406 -6.59 19.25 -27.05
N ASP A 407 -5.96 20.29 -27.64
CA ASP A 407 -6.45 21.65 -27.54
C ASP A 407 -7.90 21.79 -28.06
N SER A 408 -8.25 21.07 -29.13
CA SER A 408 -9.61 21.05 -29.63
C SER A 408 -10.63 20.44 -28.67
N LEU A 409 -10.25 19.34 -28.00
CA LEU A 409 -11.09 18.69 -26.99
C LEU A 409 -11.26 19.55 -25.73
N LEU A 410 -10.21 20.27 -25.35
CA LEU A 410 -10.23 21.16 -24.19
C LEU A 410 -11.14 22.38 -24.35
N GLN A 411 -11.45 22.80 -25.56
CA GLN A 411 -12.41 23.92 -25.83
C GLN A 411 -13.81 23.63 -25.29
N ASP A 412 -14.24 22.37 -25.36
CA ASP A 412 -15.56 21.93 -24.92
C ASP A 412 -15.53 21.21 -23.55
N PHE A 413 -14.34 20.98 -23.00
CA PHE A 413 -14.18 20.30 -21.74
C PHE A 413 -14.75 21.13 -20.58
N LYS A 414 -15.53 20.49 -19.74
CA LYS A 414 -16.06 21.08 -18.49
C LYS A 414 -15.82 20.13 -17.36
N ARG A 415 -15.11 20.62 -16.34
CA ARG A 415 -14.97 19.91 -15.09
C ARG A 415 -16.33 19.72 -14.43
N LEU A 416 -16.58 18.54 -13.88
CA LEU A 416 -17.76 18.28 -13.06
C LEU A 416 -17.71 19.12 -11.78
N PRO A 417 -18.85 19.66 -11.32
CA PRO A 417 -18.89 20.45 -10.11
C PRO A 417 -18.63 19.56 -8.89
N THR A 418 -17.75 20.00 -8.01
CA THR A 418 -17.53 19.37 -6.71
C THR A 418 -18.60 19.87 -5.73
N ALA A 419 -19.20 18.97 -4.95
CA ALA A 419 -20.15 19.35 -3.94
C ALA A 419 -19.48 20.20 -2.85
N ALA A 420 -20.07 21.36 -2.53
CA ALA A 420 -19.62 22.16 -1.40
C ALA A 420 -19.89 21.39 -0.10
N SER A 421 -18.87 21.17 0.69
CA SER A 421 -18.97 20.50 1.99
C SER A 421 -18.92 21.53 3.11
N ASN A 422 -19.88 21.44 4.05
CA ASN A 422 -19.76 22.14 5.33
C ASN A 422 -19.15 21.15 6.34
N TYR A 423 -18.01 21.48 6.89
CA TYR A 423 -17.22 20.52 7.68
C TYR A 423 -17.54 20.58 9.18
N GLY A 424 -18.06 21.71 9.71
CA GLY A 424 -18.09 21.93 11.14
C GLY A 424 -16.69 21.80 11.75
N PHE A 425 -16.58 21.58 13.04
CA PHE A 425 -15.30 21.29 13.68
C PHE A 425 -14.87 19.83 13.41
N LEU A 426 -13.69 19.63 12.84
CA LEU A 426 -13.14 18.31 12.52
C LEU A 426 -12.48 17.69 13.75
N LYS A 427 -13.14 16.68 14.33
CA LYS A 427 -12.65 15.84 15.43
C LYS A 427 -11.98 14.61 14.81
N GLY A 428 -10.73 14.75 14.43
CA GLY A 428 -10.05 13.81 13.56
C GLY A 428 -9.01 12.93 14.23
N PHE A 429 -8.62 11.88 13.51
CA PHE A 429 -7.43 11.07 13.77
C PHE A 429 -6.65 10.86 12.49
N ASN A 430 -5.33 10.76 12.62
CA ASN A 430 -4.47 10.18 11.61
C ASN A 430 -4.61 8.66 11.70
N PHE A 431 -5.13 8.04 10.64
CA PHE A 431 -5.26 6.60 10.52
C PHE A 431 -3.94 6.06 10.00
N ALA A 432 -3.12 5.58 10.93
CA ALA A 432 -1.80 5.12 10.60
C ALA A 432 -1.82 3.65 10.18
N HIS A 433 -1.07 3.34 9.14
CA HIS A 433 -0.88 2.00 8.66
C HIS A 433 0.22 1.29 9.47
N GLU A 434 -0.19 0.52 10.46
CA GLU A 434 0.71 -0.21 11.36
C GLU A 434 0.74 -1.72 11.09
N GLY A 435 -0.19 -2.23 10.29
CA GLY A 435 -0.26 -3.61 9.83
C GLY A 435 0.12 -3.73 8.36
N TYR A 436 1.15 -4.51 8.04
CA TYR A 436 1.65 -4.67 6.67
C TYR A 436 1.19 -5.97 6.00
N GLU A 437 0.31 -6.72 6.67
CA GLU A 437 -0.36 -7.87 6.10
C GLU A 437 -1.71 -7.49 5.52
N VAL A 438 -2.19 -8.30 4.57
CA VAL A 438 -3.50 -8.05 3.93
C VAL A 438 -4.63 -7.95 4.95
N TYR A 439 -4.64 -8.79 5.99
CA TYR A 439 -5.73 -8.86 6.97
C TYR A 439 -5.74 -7.68 7.97
N ASN A 440 -4.58 -7.10 8.29
CA ASN A 440 -4.44 -6.02 9.28
C ASN A 440 -3.98 -4.67 8.70
N GLY A 441 -3.75 -4.62 7.38
CA GLY A 441 -3.53 -3.39 6.63
C GLY A 441 -4.85 -2.70 6.26
N TYR A 442 -4.79 -1.58 5.57
CA TYR A 442 -5.96 -0.78 5.19
C TYR A 442 -7.02 -1.54 4.39
N ILE A 443 -6.64 -2.56 3.62
CA ILE A 443 -7.54 -3.37 2.81
C ILE A 443 -8.31 -4.42 3.63
N GLY A 444 -7.83 -4.72 4.85
CA GLY A 444 -8.30 -5.83 5.68
C GLY A 444 -9.57 -5.55 6.45
N THR A 445 -10.24 -6.60 6.84
CA THR A 445 -11.44 -6.52 7.71
C THR A 445 -11.10 -5.91 9.08
N GLU A 446 -9.89 -6.12 9.62
CA GLU A 446 -9.47 -5.53 10.90
C GLU A 446 -9.43 -4.00 10.83
N ALA A 447 -9.04 -3.42 9.68
CA ALA A 447 -9.06 -1.96 9.50
C ALA A 447 -10.49 -1.39 9.57
N ALA A 448 -11.44 -2.07 8.93
CA ALA A 448 -12.85 -1.66 9.02
C ALA A 448 -13.42 -1.77 10.45
N LEU A 449 -13.02 -2.79 11.21
CA LEU A 449 -13.37 -2.93 12.62
C LEU A 449 -12.73 -1.82 13.48
N SER A 450 -11.47 -1.51 13.24
CA SER A 450 -10.75 -0.44 13.91
C SER A 450 -11.41 0.94 13.66
N LEU A 451 -11.83 1.22 12.42
CA LEU A 451 -12.56 2.46 12.09
C LEU A 451 -13.93 2.52 12.75
N LYS A 452 -14.64 1.39 12.87
CA LYS A 452 -15.91 1.34 13.62
C LYS A 452 -15.70 1.68 15.09
N GLU A 453 -14.65 1.15 15.71
CA GLU A 453 -14.31 1.49 17.11
C GLU A 453 -13.92 2.96 17.24
N LEU A 454 -13.07 3.47 16.34
CA LEU A 454 -12.72 4.89 16.29
C LEU A 454 -13.97 5.78 16.23
N ARG A 455 -14.93 5.45 15.39
CA ARG A 455 -16.18 6.22 15.27
C ARG A 455 -16.94 6.34 16.60
N THR A 456 -16.85 5.33 17.47
CA THR A 456 -17.52 5.34 18.80
C THR A 456 -16.90 6.35 19.78
N THR A 457 -15.68 6.82 19.51
CA THR A 457 -15.04 7.86 20.33
C THR A 457 -15.62 9.27 20.12
N GLY A 458 -16.52 9.43 19.12
CA GLY A 458 -17.02 10.74 18.69
C GLY A 458 -16.22 11.37 17.54
N CYS A 459 -15.22 10.64 17.02
CA CYS A 459 -14.45 11.04 15.83
C CYS A 459 -15.39 11.24 14.62
N ASN A 460 -15.20 12.35 13.87
CA ASN A 460 -15.98 12.68 12.67
C ASN A 460 -15.12 12.95 11.45
N ALA A 461 -13.79 12.82 11.56
CA ALA A 461 -12.84 13.04 10.47
C ALA A 461 -11.68 12.06 10.55
N LEU A 462 -11.14 11.66 9.40
CA LEU A 462 -10.05 10.71 9.26
C LEU A 462 -9.01 11.24 8.28
N ALA A 463 -7.74 11.32 8.68
CA ALA A 463 -6.64 11.51 7.76
C ALA A 463 -6.09 10.14 7.34
N ILE A 464 -6.22 9.78 6.07
CA ILE A 464 -5.66 8.55 5.49
C ILE A 464 -4.27 8.88 4.94
N ILE A 465 -3.30 8.06 5.28
CA ILE A 465 -1.88 8.34 5.06
C ILE A 465 -1.25 7.25 4.18
N PRO A 466 -1.29 7.39 2.84
CA PRO A 466 -0.45 6.55 1.99
C PRO A 466 1.01 7.00 2.11
N TYR A 467 1.92 6.03 2.31
CA TYR A 467 3.34 6.27 2.43
C TYR A 467 4.10 5.97 1.14
N THR A 468 5.21 6.69 0.95
CA THR A 468 6.32 6.25 0.10
C THR A 468 7.63 6.41 0.86
N TYR A 469 8.68 5.79 0.36
CA TYR A 469 9.95 5.68 1.07
C TYR A 469 11.10 6.14 0.18
N THR A 470 12.06 6.88 0.77
CA THR A 470 13.30 7.28 0.10
C THR A 470 14.50 7.15 1.00
N GLY A 471 15.67 6.87 0.41
CA GLY A 471 16.98 6.96 1.07
C GLY A 471 17.77 8.19 0.67
N GLU A 472 17.22 9.08 -0.18
CA GLU A 472 17.94 10.22 -0.73
C GLU A 472 17.29 11.54 -0.32
N LEU A 473 17.96 12.31 0.55
CA LEU A 473 17.49 13.63 1.01
C LEU A 473 18.24 14.79 0.34
N LYS A 474 19.39 14.53 -0.30
CA LYS A 474 20.27 15.55 -0.88
C LYS A 474 20.43 15.43 -2.38
N LYS A 475 19.74 14.48 -3.00
CA LYS A 475 19.71 14.24 -4.45
C LYS A 475 18.31 13.92 -4.90
N PRO A 476 17.89 14.36 -6.10
CA PRO A 476 16.58 14.02 -6.61
C PRO A 476 16.48 12.52 -6.91
N ALA A 477 15.43 11.89 -6.43
CA ALA A 477 15.10 10.50 -6.70
C ALA A 477 13.58 10.35 -6.91
N PRO A 478 13.13 9.43 -7.78
CA PRO A 478 11.70 9.14 -7.94
C PRO A 478 11.08 8.63 -6.63
N PHE A 479 9.83 8.98 -6.41
CA PHE A 479 9.02 8.47 -5.30
C PHE A 479 8.23 7.27 -5.80
N PRO A 480 8.52 6.04 -5.33
CA PRO A 480 7.83 4.83 -5.77
C PRO A 480 6.37 4.80 -5.32
N PHE A 481 5.50 4.22 -6.15
CA PHE A 481 4.12 3.91 -5.80
C PHE A 481 4.07 2.54 -5.13
N VAL A 482 3.47 2.48 -3.95
CA VAL A 482 3.36 1.24 -3.19
C VAL A 482 2.31 0.32 -3.84
N GLN A 483 2.68 -0.94 -4.10
CA GLN A 483 1.83 -1.92 -4.77
C GLN A 483 1.69 -3.24 -4.02
N SER A 484 2.41 -3.40 -2.90
CA SER A 484 2.30 -4.60 -2.07
C SER A 484 0.88 -4.80 -1.54
N ALA A 485 0.42 -6.03 -1.52
CA ALA A 485 -0.96 -6.36 -1.16
C ALA A 485 -1.37 -5.92 0.26
N GLY A 486 -0.46 -5.95 1.22
CA GLY A 486 -0.71 -5.53 2.60
C GLY A 486 -0.40 -4.07 2.89
N ALA A 487 0.07 -3.28 1.91
CA ALA A 487 0.49 -1.90 2.11
C ALA A 487 -0.56 -0.88 1.65
N GLU A 488 -0.22 0.42 1.69
CA GLU A 488 -1.08 1.57 1.40
C GLU A 488 -1.23 1.81 -0.12
N ASN A 489 -1.48 0.75 -0.90
CA ASN A 489 -1.78 0.87 -2.32
C ASN A 489 -3.15 1.56 -2.56
N ASP A 490 -3.42 1.96 -3.79
CA ASP A 490 -4.62 2.71 -4.15
C ASP A 490 -5.91 2.01 -3.68
N ALA A 491 -6.03 0.69 -3.89
CA ALA A 491 -7.22 -0.06 -3.45
C ALA A 491 -7.41 0.00 -1.92
N SER A 492 -6.31 -0.06 -1.16
CA SER A 492 -6.30 0.06 0.30
C SER A 492 -6.77 1.44 0.77
N VAL A 493 -6.27 2.50 0.11
CA VAL A 493 -6.66 3.90 0.38
C VAL A 493 -8.13 4.12 0.07
N ILE A 494 -8.59 3.66 -1.11
CA ILE A 494 -9.99 3.78 -1.55
C ILE A 494 -10.92 3.07 -0.56
N LYS A 495 -10.60 1.84 -0.16
CA LYS A 495 -11.42 1.07 0.78
C LYS A 495 -11.52 1.76 2.14
N SER A 496 -10.41 2.24 2.69
CA SER A 496 -10.42 2.97 3.96
C SER A 496 -11.23 4.26 3.88
N ALA A 497 -11.13 5.01 2.76
CA ALA A 497 -11.91 6.21 2.54
C ALA A 497 -13.41 5.92 2.44
N HIS A 498 -13.78 4.85 1.74
CA HIS A 498 -15.17 4.41 1.61
C HIS A 498 -15.76 4.03 2.98
N VAL A 499 -15.06 3.17 3.75
CA VAL A 499 -15.50 2.77 5.10
C VAL A 499 -15.66 3.99 6.02
N ALA A 500 -14.71 4.94 5.97
CA ALA A 500 -14.81 6.17 6.77
C ALA A 500 -16.04 7.00 6.37
N SER A 501 -16.29 7.13 5.07
CA SER A 501 -17.46 7.85 4.53
C SER A 501 -18.78 7.19 4.94
N GLU A 502 -18.91 5.86 4.86
CA GLU A 502 -20.08 5.11 5.32
C GLU A 502 -20.34 5.28 6.83
N LEU A 503 -19.28 5.44 7.61
CA LEU A 503 -19.37 5.75 9.05
C LEU A 503 -19.67 7.23 9.32
N GLY A 504 -19.85 8.06 8.29
CA GLY A 504 -20.11 9.49 8.39
C GLY A 504 -18.91 10.32 8.86
N MET A 505 -17.69 9.84 8.60
CA MET A 505 -16.45 10.58 8.83
C MET A 505 -16.01 11.30 7.56
N LYS A 506 -15.49 12.54 7.72
CA LYS A 506 -14.85 13.28 6.64
C LYS A 506 -13.44 12.77 6.39
N VAL A 507 -13.04 12.67 5.13
CA VAL A 507 -11.74 12.10 4.74
C VAL A 507 -10.78 13.19 4.27
N LEU A 508 -9.65 13.30 4.95
CA LEU A 508 -8.46 14.03 4.51
C LEU A 508 -7.44 13.03 3.93
N LEU A 509 -7.19 13.07 2.61
CA LEU A 509 -6.08 12.31 2.05
C LEU A 509 -4.77 13.06 2.29
N LYS A 510 -3.86 12.47 3.05
CA LYS A 510 -2.60 13.09 3.52
C LYS A 510 -1.38 12.23 3.16
N PRO A 511 -0.95 12.20 1.89
CA PRO A 511 0.22 11.42 1.47
C PRO A 511 1.50 11.88 2.15
N GLN A 512 2.31 10.92 2.65
CA GLN A 512 3.56 11.21 3.37
C GLN A 512 4.77 10.48 2.75
N ILE A 513 5.94 11.09 2.88
CA ILE A 513 7.22 10.49 2.50
C ILE A 513 8.01 10.15 3.76
N TRP A 514 8.46 8.91 3.85
CA TRP A 514 9.37 8.45 4.88
C TRP A 514 10.80 8.32 4.36
N SER A 515 11.77 8.64 5.21
CA SER A 515 13.17 8.40 4.90
C SER A 515 13.85 7.64 6.04
N TRP A 516 14.58 6.58 5.67
CA TRP A 516 15.43 5.88 6.64
C TRP A 516 16.79 6.54 6.88
N LYS A 517 17.08 7.69 6.22
CA LYS A 517 18.30 8.48 6.40
C LYS A 517 18.11 9.80 7.13
N GLY A 518 16.88 10.12 7.49
CA GLY A 518 16.57 11.36 8.19
C GLY A 518 15.11 11.77 8.05
N TRP A 519 14.81 12.98 8.39
CA TRP A 519 13.48 13.56 8.38
C TRP A 519 13.17 14.22 7.01
N PRO A 520 11.94 14.15 6.47
CA PRO A 520 11.59 14.79 5.19
C PRO A 520 11.84 16.30 5.14
N GLY A 521 11.79 16.98 6.28
CA GLY A 521 12.14 18.39 6.38
C GLY A 521 13.59 18.73 5.99
N ASP A 522 14.47 17.73 5.93
CA ASP A 522 15.87 17.86 5.54
C ASP A 522 16.10 17.73 4.01
N PHE A 523 15.05 17.61 3.19
CA PHE A 523 15.21 17.65 1.75
C PHE A 523 15.82 18.96 1.31
N GLU A 524 17.06 18.90 0.83
CA GLU A 524 17.83 20.05 0.39
C GLU A 524 18.70 19.68 -0.82
N MET A 525 18.35 20.21 -1.98
CA MET A 525 19.05 19.91 -3.22
C MET A 525 20.25 20.82 -3.43
N SER A 526 21.29 20.29 -4.11
CA SER A 526 22.56 20.99 -4.27
C SER A 526 22.55 22.07 -5.35
N SER A 527 21.59 22.04 -6.27
CA SER A 527 21.49 22.97 -7.39
C SER A 527 20.03 23.24 -7.78
N GLN A 528 19.78 24.29 -8.56
CA GLN A 528 18.45 24.56 -9.12
C GLN A 528 18.00 23.49 -10.10
N GLU A 529 18.92 22.82 -10.79
CA GLU A 529 18.62 21.69 -11.66
C GLU A 529 18.13 20.49 -10.85
N ASP A 530 18.80 20.17 -9.72
CA ASP A 530 18.38 19.12 -8.80
C ASP A 530 17.01 19.44 -8.17
N TRP A 531 16.75 20.69 -7.80
CA TRP A 531 15.43 21.13 -7.34
C TRP A 531 14.36 20.93 -8.41
N GLY A 532 14.66 21.25 -9.68
CA GLY A 532 13.75 21.03 -10.79
C GLY A 532 13.38 19.54 -10.94
N LEU A 533 14.35 18.63 -10.85
CA LEU A 533 14.12 17.20 -10.89
C LEU A 533 13.36 16.69 -9.65
N PHE A 534 13.70 17.18 -8.46
CA PHE A 534 12.96 16.84 -7.24
C PHE A 534 11.47 17.17 -7.37
N PHE A 535 11.15 18.41 -7.80
CA PHE A 535 9.77 18.81 -7.95
C PHE A 535 9.07 18.10 -9.10
N GLN A 536 9.77 17.71 -10.17
CA GLN A 536 9.22 16.87 -11.22
C GLN A 536 8.78 15.50 -10.67
N TYR A 537 9.62 14.85 -9.86
CA TYR A 537 9.29 13.57 -9.24
C TYR A 537 8.18 13.72 -8.20
N TYR A 538 8.25 14.78 -7.39
CA TYR A 538 7.23 15.04 -6.37
C TYR A 538 5.87 15.35 -7.00
N SER A 539 5.82 16.19 -8.04
CA SER A 539 4.59 16.53 -8.76
C SER A 539 3.91 15.27 -9.31
N ASN A 540 4.70 14.39 -9.96
CA ASN A 540 4.16 13.13 -10.48
C ASN A 540 3.55 12.25 -9.39
N TRP A 541 4.16 12.22 -8.20
CA TRP A 541 3.68 11.44 -7.07
C TRP A 541 2.46 12.09 -6.40
N ILE A 542 2.48 13.39 -6.13
CA ILE A 542 1.39 14.04 -5.40
C ILE A 542 0.14 14.26 -6.27
N TYR A 543 0.30 14.48 -7.59
CA TYR A 543 -0.82 14.60 -8.51
C TYR A 543 -1.58 13.29 -8.71
N HIS A 544 -0.91 12.15 -8.57
CA HIS A 544 -1.55 10.85 -8.50
C HIS A 544 -2.61 10.82 -7.37
N TYR A 545 -2.22 11.21 -6.16
CA TYR A 545 -3.14 11.22 -5.02
C TYR A 545 -4.19 12.33 -5.10
N ALA A 546 -3.87 13.46 -5.71
CA ALA A 546 -4.86 14.51 -5.95
C ALA A 546 -5.95 14.05 -6.94
N LEU A 547 -5.56 13.35 -8.00
CA LEU A 547 -6.50 12.74 -8.94
C LEU A 547 -7.30 11.61 -8.27
N LEU A 548 -6.66 10.75 -7.46
CA LEU A 548 -7.34 9.70 -6.69
C LEU A 548 -8.40 10.29 -5.74
N ALA A 549 -8.04 11.37 -5.04
CA ALA A 549 -8.98 12.07 -4.14
C ALA A 549 -10.20 12.63 -4.88
N GLU A 550 -10.01 13.17 -6.11
CA GLU A 550 -11.11 13.63 -6.96
C GLU A 550 -11.98 12.48 -7.44
N MET A 551 -11.37 11.38 -7.95
CA MET A 551 -12.07 10.20 -8.46
C MET A 551 -12.99 9.57 -7.41
N TYR A 552 -12.51 9.51 -6.16
CA TYR A 552 -13.22 8.85 -5.06
C TYR A 552 -13.85 9.83 -4.06
N HIS A 553 -14.02 11.10 -4.45
CA HIS A 553 -14.75 12.13 -3.71
C HIS A 553 -14.31 12.29 -2.23
N MET A 554 -13.01 12.19 -1.97
CA MET A 554 -12.48 12.45 -0.63
C MET A 554 -12.66 13.93 -0.28
N ASP A 555 -12.94 14.23 0.99
CA ASP A 555 -13.43 15.56 1.40
C ASP A 555 -12.35 16.65 1.40
N MET A 556 -11.09 16.31 1.68
CA MET A 556 -9.97 17.25 1.78
C MET A 556 -8.68 16.61 1.28
N PHE A 557 -7.74 17.44 0.82
CA PHE A 557 -6.44 16.98 0.33
C PHE A 557 -5.28 17.75 0.96
N CYS A 558 -4.22 17.03 1.37
CA CYS A 558 -2.98 17.60 1.88
C CYS A 558 -1.89 17.55 0.81
N ALA A 559 -1.43 18.72 0.37
CA ALA A 559 -0.45 18.87 -0.72
C ALA A 559 0.99 18.48 -0.35
N GLY A 560 1.28 18.28 0.93
CA GLY A 560 2.60 17.86 1.43
C GLY A 560 2.68 17.93 2.95
N VAL A 561 3.68 17.27 3.52
CA VAL A 561 3.88 17.12 4.96
C VAL A 561 5.34 17.37 5.31
N GLU A 562 5.59 18.41 6.10
CA GLU A 562 6.87 18.71 6.75
C GLU A 562 8.11 18.84 5.84
N PHE A 563 7.99 19.42 4.65
CA PHE A 563 9.12 19.66 3.75
C PHE A 563 9.84 20.99 4.07
N GLN A 564 10.27 21.20 5.31
CA GLN A 564 10.73 22.49 5.82
C GLN A 564 11.75 23.19 4.93
N GLN A 565 12.83 22.51 4.54
CA GLN A 565 13.86 23.16 3.71
C GLN A 565 13.33 23.47 2.30
N ALA A 566 12.55 22.54 1.72
CA ALA A 566 12.00 22.73 0.38
C ALA A 566 10.96 23.85 0.33
N THR A 567 10.08 23.97 1.34
CA THR A 567 9.06 25.04 1.38
C THR A 567 9.68 26.42 1.58
N LEU A 568 10.71 26.52 2.45
CA LEU A 568 11.38 27.79 2.73
C LEU A 568 12.31 28.24 1.59
N GLN A 569 12.96 27.30 0.89
CA GLN A 569 13.89 27.62 -0.19
C GLN A 569 13.24 27.74 -1.56
N GLN A 570 12.12 27.07 -1.81
CA GLN A 570 11.48 26.96 -3.13
C GLN A 570 9.96 27.25 -3.08
N PRO A 571 9.52 28.39 -2.50
CA PRO A 571 8.09 28.66 -2.32
C PRO A 571 7.32 28.74 -3.66
N GLU A 572 7.92 29.24 -4.72
CA GLU A 572 7.27 29.37 -6.02
C GLU A 572 6.99 28.00 -6.68
N ALA A 573 7.88 27.03 -6.48
CA ALA A 573 7.64 25.67 -6.96
C ALA A 573 6.46 25.02 -6.20
N TRP A 574 6.36 25.24 -4.90
CA TRP A 574 5.22 24.78 -4.10
C TRP A 574 3.92 25.48 -4.49
N LYS A 575 3.91 26.80 -4.72
CA LYS A 575 2.74 27.52 -5.22
C LYS A 575 2.23 26.94 -6.54
N HIS A 576 3.17 26.62 -7.43
CA HIS A 576 2.83 25.98 -8.71
C HIS A 576 2.17 24.59 -8.50
N ILE A 577 2.76 23.75 -7.63
CA ILE A 577 2.18 22.43 -7.31
C ILE A 577 0.77 22.57 -6.72
N ILE A 578 0.59 23.46 -5.75
CA ILE A 578 -0.72 23.70 -5.13
C ILE A 578 -1.73 24.18 -6.17
N HIS A 579 -1.30 25.07 -7.08
CA HIS A 579 -2.15 25.55 -8.18
C HIS A 579 -2.64 24.38 -9.05
N VAL A 580 -1.74 23.51 -9.50
CA VAL A 580 -2.11 22.33 -10.33
C VAL A 580 -3.01 21.37 -9.55
N ILE A 581 -2.72 21.11 -8.26
CA ILE A 581 -3.59 20.29 -7.40
C ILE A 581 -5.02 20.87 -7.36
N LYS A 582 -5.18 22.18 -7.22
CA LYS A 582 -6.51 22.83 -7.21
C LYS A 582 -7.22 22.79 -8.57
N GLN A 583 -6.49 22.58 -9.66
CA GLN A 583 -7.10 22.28 -10.96
C GLN A 583 -7.52 20.81 -11.09
N LEU A 584 -6.81 19.89 -10.46
CA LEU A 584 -7.13 18.46 -10.45
C LEU A 584 -8.23 18.11 -9.45
N TYR A 585 -8.13 18.66 -8.24
CA TYR A 585 -9.00 18.35 -7.11
C TYR A 585 -9.88 19.54 -6.74
N GLY A 586 -11.19 19.30 -6.63
CA GLY A 586 -12.19 20.36 -6.40
C GLY A 586 -12.51 20.65 -4.95
N GLY A 587 -12.06 19.82 -4.02
CA GLY A 587 -12.22 20.06 -2.58
C GLY A 587 -11.16 20.99 -2.01
N PRO A 588 -11.24 21.31 -0.70
CA PRO A 588 -10.25 22.14 -0.02
C PRO A 588 -8.87 21.48 0.04
N VAL A 589 -7.85 22.30 -0.16
CA VAL A 589 -6.44 21.91 -0.14
C VAL A 589 -5.74 22.54 1.04
N THR A 590 -4.94 21.76 1.77
CA THR A 590 -4.07 22.21 2.86
C THR A 590 -2.64 21.69 2.66
N TYR A 591 -1.75 22.09 3.56
CA TYR A 591 -0.37 21.63 3.67
C TYR A 591 -0.01 21.49 5.15
N ALA A 592 0.45 20.33 5.58
CA ALA A 592 0.80 20.02 6.96
C ALA A 592 2.25 20.47 7.28
N ALA A 593 2.42 21.72 7.74
CA ALA A 593 3.74 22.24 8.07
C ALA A 593 4.24 21.70 9.41
N ASN A 594 5.54 21.48 9.50
CA ASN A 594 6.18 21.25 10.79
C ASN A 594 6.06 22.51 11.68
N TRP A 595 5.93 22.28 12.97
CA TRP A 595 5.90 23.33 13.98
C TRP A 595 7.17 24.20 13.96
N GLY A 596 7.05 25.48 14.32
CA GLY A 596 8.14 26.44 14.32
C GLY A 596 8.41 27.04 12.94
N ALA A 597 9.66 27.05 12.50
CA ALA A 597 10.12 27.87 11.36
C ALA A 597 9.34 27.62 10.06
N GLU A 598 8.97 26.40 9.73
CA GLU A 598 8.20 26.11 8.52
C GLU A 598 6.83 26.75 8.56
N PHE A 599 6.06 26.55 9.62
CA PHE A 599 4.75 27.16 9.77
C PHE A 599 4.83 28.69 9.80
N GLU A 600 5.79 29.23 10.55
CA GLU A 600 5.91 30.66 10.81
C GLU A 600 6.40 31.46 9.60
N GLN A 601 7.24 30.89 8.74
CA GLN A 601 7.98 31.60 7.70
C GLN A 601 7.59 31.21 6.28
N SER A 602 6.75 30.15 6.11
CA SER A 602 6.35 29.69 4.79
C SER A 602 5.48 30.72 4.05
N ASP A 603 5.74 30.90 2.76
CA ASP A 603 5.01 31.85 1.88
C ASP A 603 4.00 31.16 0.96
N ILE A 604 3.55 29.94 1.33
CA ILE A 604 2.59 29.17 0.50
C ILE A 604 1.13 29.31 0.97
N TRP A 605 0.90 29.89 2.15
CA TRP A 605 -0.40 29.91 2.80
C TRP A 605 -1.51 30.59 2.01
N ASP A 606 -1.16 31.59 1.19
CA ASP A 606 -2.14 32.34 0.39
C ASP A 606 -2.78 31.47 -0.70
N GLU A 607 -2.09 30.42 -1.15
CA GLU A 607 -2.58 29.47 -2.15
C GLU A 607 -3.48 28.37 -1.57
N LEU A 608 -3.51 28.20 -0.27
CA LEU A 608 -4.22 27.13 0.43
C LEU A 608 -5.56 27.57 1.00
N ASP A 609 -6.48 26.64 1.22
CA ASP A 609 -7.77 26.92 1.81
C ASP A 609 -7.73 26.92 3.34
N PHE A 610 -6.84 26.09 3.91
CA PHE A 610 -6.50 26.06 5.34
C PHE A 610 -5.00 26.18 5.53
N MET A 611 -4.59 26.90 6.54
CA MET A 611 -3.26 26.74 7.14
C MET A 611 -3.29 25.50 8.02
N SER A 612 -2.19 24.73 8.07
CA SER A 612 -2.16 23.56 8.93
C SER A 612 -0.78 23.33 9.55
N VAL A 613 -0.79 22.80 10.76
CA VAL A 613 0.43 22.54 11.54
C VAL A 613 0.42 21.14 12.14
N ASN A 614 1.57 20.48 12.11
CA ASN A 614 1.85 19.32 12.95
C ASN A 614 2.39 19.88 14.30
N PHE A 615 1.55 19.78 15.33
CA PHE A 615 1.75 20.49 16.60
C PHE A 615 2.51 19.62 17.61
N TYR A 616 3.83 19.64 17.55
CA TYR A 616 4.69 18.89 18.48
C TYR A 616 5.61 19.80 19.29
N TYR A 617 5.15 21.00 19.67
CA TYR A 617 5.90 21.88 20.53
C TYR A 617 6.16 21.26 21.90
N PRO A 618 7.42 21.24 22.40
CA PRO A 618 7.70 20.84 23.77
C PRO A 618 6.94 21.72 24.77
N LEU A 619 6.26 21.09 25.74
CA LEU A 619 5.44 21.81 26.71
C LEU A 619 6.22 22.18 27.98
N SER A 620 7.32 21.50 28.29
CA SER A 620 8.24 21.83 29.39
C SER A 620 9.63 21.27 29.12
N LYS A 621 10.61 21.80 29.85
CA LYS A 621 11.97 21.25 29.92
C LYS A 621 12.24 20.51 31.24
N LYS A 622 11.25 20.46 32.12
CA LYS A 622 11.33 19.80 33.44
C LYS A 622 10.84 18.36 33.37
N GLU A 623 11.44 17.53 34.18
CA GLU A 623 10.98 16.15 34.36
C GLU A 623 9.60 16.08 35.04
N ASN A 624 9.32 16.98 35.98
CA ASN A 624 8.07 17.02 36.73
C ASN A 624 7.46 18.44 36.71
N PRO A 625 6.91 18.90 35.59
CA PRO A 625 6.18 20.17 35.49
C PRO A 625 4.80 20.04 36.17
N ASP A 626 4.24 21.15 36.67
CA ASP A 626 2.84 21.19 37.06
C ASP A 626 1.92 21.44 35.86
N ASP A 627 0.61 21.21 36.02
CA ASP A 627 -0.37 21.34 34.95
C ASP A 627 -0.50 22.77 34.46
N ALA A 628 -0.37 23.75 35.36
CA ALA A 628 -0.45 25.16 35.02
C ALA A 628 0.72 25.61 34.12
N GLU A 629 1.91 25.03 34.32
CA GLU A 629 3.07 25.25 33.44
C GLU A 629 2.85 24.68 32.06
N LEU A 630 2.37 23.43 31.99
CA LEU A 630 2.08 22.77 30.71
C LEU A 630 1.01 23.53 29.93
N LEU A 631 -0.11 23.86 30.57
CA LEU A 631 -1.21 24.61 29.96
C LEU A 631 -0.75 25.97 29.44
N LYS A 632 -0.09 26.76 30.30
CA LYS A 632 0.42 28.07 29.93
C LYS A 632 1.39 28.02 28.75
N THR A 633 2.22 26.97 28.68
CA THR A 633 3.14 26.81 27.56
C THR A 633 2.39 26.46 26.27
N PHE A 634 1.35 25.63 26.36
CA PHE A 634 0.50 25.29 25.23
C PHE A 634 -0.23 26.53 24.69
N GLU A 635 -0.93 27.27 25.55
CA GLU A 635 -1.63 28.52 25.22
C GLU A 635 -0.70 29.53 24.54
N LYS A 636 0.51 29.72 25.07
CA LYS A 636 1.52 30.60 24.45
C LYS A 636 1.86 30.18 23.00
N GLN A 637 1.89 28.90 22.70
CA GLN A 637 2.12 28.45 21.31
C GLN A 637 0.89 28.72 20.44
N LEU A 638 -0.32 28.56 20.98
CA LEU A 638 -1.57 28.91 20.28
C LEU A 638 -1.60 30.41 19.94
N ASP A 639 -1.23 31.30 20.88
CA ASP A 639 -1.14 32.78 20.64
C ASP A 639 -0.26 33.10 19.40
N VAL A 640 0.87 32.39 19.26
CA VAL A 640 1.76 32.55 18.09
C VAL A 640 1.08 32.12 16.79
N LEU A 641 0.45 30.96 16.80
CA LEU A 641 -0.24 30.43 15.62
C LEU A 641 -1.43 31.32 15.23
N GLU A 642 -2.23 31.79 16.22
CA GLU A 642 -3.36 32.69 16.00
C GLU A 642 -2.92 34.01 15.34
N GLY A 643 -1.86 34.62 15.87
CA GLY A 643 -1.31 35.86 15.30
C GLY A 643 -0.90 35.72 13.83
N ILE A 644 -0.41 34.54 13.41
CA ILE A 644 -0.02 34.27 12.02
C ILE A 644 -1.26 33.98 11.16
N ALA A 645 -2.18 33.13 11.65
CA ALA A 645 -3.41 32.78 10.95
C ALA A 645 -4.31 34.00 10.73
N ALA A 646 -4.48 34.85 11.75
CA ALA A 646 -5.22 36.10 11.65
C ALA A 646 -4.61 37.07 10.63
N LYS A 647 -3.26 37.19 10.59
CA LYS A 647 -2.57 38.02 9.61
C LYS A 647 -2.78 37.52 8.18
N LYS A 648 -2.86 36.22 7.97
CA LYS A 648 -3.12 35.60 6.66
C LYS A 648 -4.61 35.50 6.34
N GLY A 649 -5.51 35.70 7.31
CA GLY A 649 -6.97 35.62 7.15
C GLY A 649 -7.44 34.22 6.78
N LYS A 650 -6.74 33.17 7.24
CA LYS A 650 -7.02 31.75 6.92
C LYS A 650 -7.40 30.98 8.18
N PRO A 651 -8.37 30.05 8.10
CA PRO A 651 -8.66 29.12 9.20
C PRO A 651 -7.49 28.14 9.39
N LEU A 652 -7.33 27.65 10.64
CA LEU A 652 -6.28 26.69 10.99
C LEU A 652 -6.85 25.28 11.19
N LEU A 653 -6.06 24.29 10.74
CA LEU A 653 -6.17 22.90 11.14
C LEU A 653 -4.91 22.45 11.88
N ILE A 654 -5.07 21.66 12.93
CA ILE A 654 -3.96 20.90 13.52
C ILE A 654 -3.96 19.52 12.87
N THR A 655 -3.05 19.30 11.91
CA THR A 655 -3.02 18.06 11.12
C THR A 655 -2.34 16.91 11.81
N GLU A 656 -1.53 17.19 12.82
CA GLU A 656 -1.02 16.19 13.75
C GLU A 656 -0.84 16.79 15.13
N ILE A 657 -1.27 16.06 16.15
CA ILE A 657 -0.98 16.33 17.54
C ILE A 657 -1.13 15.03 18.33
N GLY A 658 -0.22 14.75 19.23
CA GLY A 658 -0.28 13.54 20.04
C GLY A 658 0.87 13.45 21.05
N TYR A 659 0.73 12.53 21.96
CA TYR A 659 1.71 12.28 23.03
C TYR A 659 1.86 10.78 23.22
N THR A 660 3.09 10.31 23.38
CA THR A 660 3.38 8.91 23.66
C THR A 660 2.94 8.51 25.07
N SER A 661 2.69 7.22 25.29
CA SER A 661 2.42 6.65 26.62
C SER A 661 3.74 6.42 27.39
N THR A 662 4.59 7.44 27.45
CA THR A 662 5.86 7.42 28.20
C THR A 662 5.76 8.31 29.44
N SER A 663 6.71 8.21 30.36
CA SER A 663 6.67 8.96 31.62
C SER A 663 6.86 10.47 31.49
N GLN A 664 7.39 10.95 30.34
CA GLN A 664 7.71 12.38 30.11
C GLN A 664 7.38 12.84 28.68
N PRO A 665 6.14 12.64 28.17
CA PRO A 665 5.79 12.90 26.77
C PRO A 665 5.82 14.39 26.40
N TRP A 666 5.80 15.30 27.35
CA TRP A 666 5.86 16.75 27.16
C TRP A 666 7.25 17.30 26.81
N LEU A 667 8.33 16.51 27.03
CA LEU A 667 9.71 16.98 26.75
C LEU A 667 10.02 16.97 25.25
N LYS A 668 9.66 15.89 24.56
CA LYS A 668 9.89 15.65 23.14
C LYS A 668 8.65 15.05 22.49
N PRO A 669 7.53 15.79 22.33
CA PRO A 669 6.28 15.22 21.85
C PRO A 669 6.36 14.57 20.47
N HIS A 670 7.31 14.93 19.62
CA HIS A 670 7.54 14.40 18.28
C HIS A 670 8.29 13.05 18.27
N SER A 671 8.81 12.60 19.42
CA SER A 671 9.69 11.42 19.49
C SER A 671 8.91 10.22 20.03
N ASP A 672 9.03 9.08 19.34
CA ASP A 672 8.51 7.78 19.72
C ASP A 672 9.58 6.84 20.30
N ASN A 673 10.68 7.41 20.78
CA ASN A 673 11.79 6.62 21.31
C ASN A 673 11.46 5.97 22.68
N ASP A 674 12.04 4.78 22.90
CA ASP A 674 11.88 3.98 24.11
C ASP A 674 12.80 4.42 25.29
N GLU A 675 13.25 5.69 25.30
CA GLU A 675 14.15 6.22 26.35
C GLU A 675 13.46 6.33 27.73
N TYR A 676 12.12 6.31 27.75
CA TYR A 676 11.32 6.55 28.95
C TYR A 676 10.41 5.36 29.29
N ASP A 677 10.16 5.13 30.57
CA ASP A 677 9.23 4.12 31.05
C ASP A 677 7.81 4.37 30.52
N THR A 678 7.05 3.32 30.30
CA THR A 678 5.65 3.42 29.87
C THR A 678 4.77 4.04 30.96
N SER A 679 3.92 5.01 30.59
CA SER A 679 2.99 5.68 31.50
C SER A 679 1.73 6.17 30.78
N GLU A 680 0.65 5.44 30.87
CA GLU A 680 -0.65 5.86 30.34
C GLU A 680 -1.17 7.12 31.08
N ALA A 681 -0.92 7.24 32.38
CA ALA A 681 -1.32 8.41 33.16
C ALA A 681 -0.65 9.70 32.67
N ALA A 682 0.61 9.67 32.23
CA ALA A 682 1.29 10.82 31.67
C ALA A 682 0.76 11.19 30.29
N GLN A 683 0.45 10.22 29.44
CA GLN A 683 -0.24 10.43 28.16
C GLN A 683 -1.59 11.09 28.40
N LYS A 684 -2.45 10.50 29.26
CA LYS A 684 -3.76 11.02 29.62
C LYS A 684 -3.68 12.48 30.07
N ARG A 685 -2.74 12.81 30.95
CA ARG A 685 -2.50 14.15 31.45
C ARG A 685 -2.22 15.15 30.31
N CYS A 686 -1.38 14.78 29.35
CA CYS A 686 -1.12 15.62 28.18
C CYS A 686 -2.36 15.81 27.31
N TYR A 687 -3.18 14.78 27.13
CA TYR A 687 -4.45 14.89 26.40
C TYR A 687 -5.46 15.82 27.12
N GLU A 688 -5.55 15.76 28.45
CA GLU A 688 -6.39 16.68 29.25
C GLU A 688 -5.94 18.14 29.06
N ILE A 689 -4.64 18.44 29.17
CA ILE A 689 -4.06 19.78 28.94
C ILE A 689 -4.33 20.25 27.51
N MET A 690 -4.09 19.40 26.54
CA MET A 690 -4.33 19.71 25.12
C MET A 690 -5.78 20.11 24.86
N PHE A 691 -6.72 19.28 25.26
CA PHE A 691 -8.15 19.57 25.04
C PHE A 691 -8.62 20.79 25.80
N GLN A 692 -8.14 21.02 27.03
CA GLN A 692 -8.43 22.21 27.79
C GLN A 692 -7.95 23.47 27.07
N ALA A 693 -6.74 23.47 26.51
CA ALA A 693 -6.20 24.61 25.78
C ALA A 693 -6.93 24.88 24.44
N LEU A 694 -7.41 23.84 23.78
CA LEU A 694 -8.03 23.95 22.45
C LEU A 694 -9.56 24.24 22.49
N SER A 695 -10.21 24.00 23.62
CA SER A 695 -11.69 24.02 23.71
C SER A 695 -12.34 25.39 23.44
N ASP A 696 -11.64 26.46 23.68
CA ASP A 696 -12.14 27.84 23.55
C ASP A 696 -11.65 28.55 22.28
N GLU A 697 -10.90 27.83 21.39
CA GLU A 697 -10.24 28.37 20.20
C GLU A 697 -11.12 28.26 18.95
N ASP A 698 -11.98 29.25 18.69
CA ASP A 698 -12.95 29.22 17.58
C ASP A 698 -12.32 29.46 16.18
N TRP A 699 -11.08 29.94 16.10
CA TRP A 699 -10.31 30.09 14.88
C TRP A 699 -9.69 28.79 14.36
N ILE A 700 -9.59 27.75 15.21
CA ILE A 700 -9.19 26.39 14.85
C ILE A 700 -10.43 25.65 14.34
N LYS A 701 -10.35 25.06 13.16
CA LYS A 701 -11.48 24.35 12.50
C LYS A 701 -11.37 22.83 12.59
N GLY A 702 -10.36 22.33 13.24
CA GLY A 702 -10.23 20.90 13.50
C GLY A 702 -8.84 20.48 13.95
N MET A 703 -8.80 19.28 14.50
CA MET A 703 -7.55 18.63 14.90
C MET A 703 -7.56 17.16 14.49
N PHE A 704 -6.41 16.61 14.16
CA PHE A 704 -6.21 15.20 13.85
C PHE A 704 -5.18 14.64 14.84
N LEU A 705 -5.64 13.79 15.73
CA LEU A 705 -4.77 13.16 16.73
C LEU A 705 -3.83 12.14 16.09
N TRP A 706 -2.58 12.12 16.50
CA TRP A 706 -1.61 11.11 16.10
C TRP A 706 -1.52 10.06 17.19
N GLN A 707 -1.91 8.77 16.98
CA GLN A 707 -2.50 8.18 15.80
C GLN A 707 -3.58 7.16 16.19
N TRP A 708 -4.36 6.67 15.24
CA TRP A 708 -5.23 5.51 15.38
C TRP A 708 -4.75 4.39 14.45
N PRO A 709 -4.52 3.16 14.96
CA PRO A 709 -3.91 2.09 14.17
C PRO A 709 -4.92 1.40 13.26
N SER A 710 -4.44 0.77 12.18
CA SER A 710 -5.25 -0.04 11.27
C SER A 710 -5.76 -1.35 11.88
N TYR A 711 -5.28 -1.74 13.06
CA TYR A 711 -5.78 -2.90 13.82
C TYR A 711 -5.61 -2.69 15.33
N LEU A 712 -6.59 -3.16 16.13
CA LEU A 712 -6.68 -2.81 17.54
C LEU A 712 -5.60 -3.48 18.42
N ASP A 713 -5.15 -4.68 18.06
CA ASP A 713 -4.08 -5.41 18.77
C ASP A 713 -2.72 -4.66 18.75
N TYR A 714 -2.60 -3.61 17.94
CA TYR A 714 -1.40 -2.78 17.87
C TYR A 714 -0.99 -2.21 19.22
N THR A 715 -1.95 -1.77 20.03
CA THR A 715 -1.68 -1.19 21.36
C THR A 715 -0.92 -2.16 22.28
N ALA A 716 -1.27 -3.45 22.25
CA ALA A 716 -0.59 -4.45 23.05
C ALA A 716 0.86 -4.70 22.57
N ARG A 717 1.14 -4.47 21.29
CA ARG A 717 2.49 -4.61 20.70
C ARG A 717 3.36 -3.37 20.87
N ASN A 718 2.72 -2.20 21.00
CA ASN A 718 3.39 -0.91 21.19
C ASN A 718 2.75 -0.12 22.35
N PRO A 719 2.92 -0.59 23.60
CA PRO A 719 2.28 0.01 24.77
C PRO A 719 2.76 1.45 25.06
N SER A 720 4.02 1.78 24.73
CA SER A 720 4.59 3.12 24.90
C SER A 720 4.22 4.09 23.75
N GLY A 721 3.64 3.63 22.65
CA GLY A 721 3.35 4.41 21.46
C GLY A 721 2.28 5.48 21.61
N PHE A 722 2.08 6.24 20.54
CA PHE A 722 1.18 7.41 20.51
C PHE A 722 -0.31 7.09 20.64
N THR A 723 -0.77 5.95 20.11
CA THR A 723 -2.21 5.67 20.10
C THR A 723 -2.84 5.71 21.49
N PRO A 724 -3.97 6.43 21.67
CA PRO A 724 -4.76 6.35 22.89
C PRO A 724 -5.69 5.13 22.93
N ALA A 725 -5.85 4.38 21.82
CA ALA A 725 -6.75 3.24 21.72
C ALA A 725 -6.46 2.19 22.81
N GLY A 726 -7.47 1.84 23.60
CA GLY A 726 -7.37 0.87 24.69
C GLY A 726 -6.57 1.37 25.91
N LYS A 727 -6.21 2.66 25.99
CA LYS A 727 -5.46 3.28 27.09
C LYS A 727 -6.31 4.30 27.86
N GLU A 728 -5.82 4.79 29.01
CA GLU A 728 -6.53 5.79 29.81
C GLU A 728 -6.86 7.09 29.04
N ALA A 729 -6.01 7.48 28.09
CA ALA A 729 -6.21 8.68 27.27
C ALA A 729 -7.43 8.56 26.33
N GLU A 730 -7.86 7.35 25.94
CA GLU A 730 -9.05 7.18 25.11
C GLU A 730 -10.33 7.70 25.82
N ALA A 731 -10.44 7.52 27.12
CA ALA A 731 -11.57 8.05 27.87
C ALA A 731 -11.65 9.59 27.82
N VAL A 732 -10.49 10.26 27.83
CA VAL A 732 -10.39 11.71 27.66
C VAL A 732 -10.84 12.12 26.25
N VAL A 733 -10.38 11.41 25.22
CA VAL A 733 -10.83 11.66 23.83
C VAL A 733 -12.35 11.51 23.72
N ARG A 734 -12.93 10.41 24.23
CA ARG A 734 -14.38 10.16 24.22
C ARG A 734 -15.16 11.29 24.92
N GLN A 735 -14.66 11.77 26.06
CA GLN A 735 -15.27 12.87 26.79
C GLN A 735 -15.30 14.16 25.95
N TRP A 736 -14.19 14.55 25.36
CA TRP A 736 -14.05 15.83 24.64
C TRP A 736 -14.68 15.77 23.24
N TYR A 737 -14.52 14.67 22.50
CA TYR A 737 -15.16 14.50 21.20
C TYR A 737 -16.68 14.30 21.30
N GLY A 738 -17.19 13.87 22.45
CA GLY A 738 -18.63 13.84 22.75
C GLY A 738 -19.25 15.23 22.97
N GLN A 739 -18.42 16.26 23.20
CA GLN A 739 -18.93 17.64 23.42
C GLN A 739 -19.15 18.37 22.08
N LYS A 740 -19.95 19.44 22.13
CA LYS A 740 -20.14 20.35 21.01
C LYS A 740 -18.95 21.33 20.96
N TRP A 741 -18.25 21.35 19.83
CA TRP A 741 -17.22 22.32 19.54
C TRP A 741 -17.81 23.46 18.69
N SER A 742 -17.20 24.65 18.76
CA SER A 742 -17.63 25.80 17.92
C SER A 742 -17.40 25.49 16.45
N ASP A 743 -18.42 25.78 15.61
CA ASP A 743 -18.40 25.57 14.16
C ASP A 743 -17.48 26.60 13.46
#